data_405fe5116f4b8ebeb4d257991e2a4730
#
_entry.id   405fe5116f4b8ebeb4d257991e2a4730
#
_cell.length_a   1.000
_cell.length_b   1.000
_cell.length_c   1.000
_cell.angle_alpha   90.00
_cell.angle_beta   90.00
_cell.angle_gamma   90.00
#
_symmetry.space_group_name_H-M   'P 1'
#
loop_
_entity.id
_entity.type
_entity.pdbx_description
1 polymer ?
#
loop_
_entity_poly.entity_id
_entity_poly.type
_entity_poly.pdbx_seq_one_letter_code
_entity_poly.pdbx_strand_id
1 'polypeptide(L)'
;MTIDQTSNRWAQPGPFPTLGHAPGELEAHDIARLLSRPDRHADGVSRRRFLQLAAMGAGAVGAYTMLPGRDREAWSLSPIGAADGVLVLVTLSGGNDGLNTVVPYGLGAYYDKRKALAIAPETVLPIDNEVGFHPSLTWLHEQYQNGYVAVVEGVGYPHPDLSHFTSTALWMQGLATAAAPTTGWLGRYLDGIPTATFAGLSLGGSIPLVMTGAHAHATGVPESSGAFGVSTDANDRLLYQALGAFSAAPNALGPWADALNGATRDMLEVNRTAAPIFDASLPRNSLPRSMALAARLINLDVGARVIQVSLGGFDTHADQLGRHAQLLAQLDTSLRGFFHELDPRFADRVTVMTFSEFGRPITANDSGGTDHGTAGLSLVVGAQVRGGRRGQLPSLTSLDRYGQLTATVDYRSVFASVLDPWLRADSATIIGGRFSDLGLFTAGPGAPVPGPGLGSVGQPSGTASHDFTPMTPLRVLDTRDGTGGFSAPIGAQKAITLKVAGTGDLPTTGIAAVLMNVTVTAPTAPGYLTVWPASAERPLASSLNFVPGQTVPNLVVASLDADGNAGIFNSAGATHVIADVVGYFGAEAGAGLVALTPTRVLDTRSGAGGIGGAFGAGETRRLAIAGVSTVPVDGVTAVVMNVTVTEPTSPGYVTVYPAGQPRPVASNLNFMPGLTVPNLVVCKLGDGAVELFNSGGRSHLVADVVGYFSDADDGAGMVVVNPTRLADSRQGLGLGGALGGGEVAMLTVTGGGVPAGAKAVALNVTVTGPTAGGFLTVWPAGAPRPTASSLNFVANQTVPNLVVCAVGDGGRVAVFSSAGRSHVVADLVAWFA
;
A
#
# COMPACT_ATOMS: atom_id res chain seq x y z
N MET A 1 40.91 14.20 40.42
CA MET A 1 39.86 13.30 40.94
C MET A 1 39.63 12.22 39.94
N THR A 2 40.20 11.10 40.17
CA THR A 2 40.23 9.88 39.35
C THR A 2 38.92 9.14 39.53
N ILE A 3 38.24 8.80 38.43
CA ILE A 3 37.06 7.92 38.43
C ILE A 3 37.55 6.51 38.22
N ASP A 4 37.27 5.65 39.22
CA ASP A 4 37.53 4.23 39.24
C ASP A 4 36.57 3.45 38.36
N GLN A 5 37.08 2.73 37.35
CA GLN A 5 36.37 1.79 36.49
C GLN A 5 36.67 0.38 36.97
N THR A 6 35.87 -0.19 37.88
CA THR A 6 35.78 -1.66 38.02
C THR A 6 34.54 -2.08 38.80
N SER A 7 33.52 -2.59 38.15
CA SER A 7 32.76 -3.80 38.54
C SER A 7 31.59 -4.09 37.61
N ASN A 8 31.86 -4.76 36.51
CA ASN A 8 30.87 -5.50 35.76
C ASN A 8 30.71 -6.88 36.36
N ARG A 9 29.70 -7.10 37.17
CA ARG A 9 29.21 -8.45 37.53
C ARG A 9 27.71 -8.51 37.29
N TRP A 10 27.35 -9.09 36.16
CA TRP A 10 25.98 -9.53 35.89
C TRP A 10 25.73 -10.79 36.72
N ALA A 11 24.87 -10.68 37.72
CA ALA A 11 24.36 -11.86 38.44
C ALA A 11 23.26 -12.51 37.55
N GLN A 12 23.40 -13.83 37.35
CA GLN A 12 22.40 -14.68 36.72
C GLN A 12 21.07 -14.59 37.51
N PRO A 13 19.90 -14.46 36.84
CA PRO A 13 18.61 -14.48 37.55
C PRO A 13 18.36 -15.89 38.10
N GLY A 14 18.07 -15.98 39.40
CA GLY A 14 17.58 -17.20 40.01
C GLY A 14 16.17 -17.57 39.53
N PRO A 15 15.74 -18.83 39.64
CA PRO A 15 14.44 -19.27 39.18
C PRO A 15 13.32 -18.54 39.94
N PHE A 16 12.33 -18.03 39.21
CA PHE A 16 11.12 -17.43 39.74
C PHE A 16 10.39 -18.47 40.63
N PRO A 17 9.79 -18.05 41.75
CA PRO A 17 8.92 -18.94 42.49
C PRO A 17 7.72 -19.30 41.62
N THR A 18 7.57 -20.57 41.32
CA THR A 18 6.37 -21.13 40.70
C THR A 18 5.18 -20.89 41.62
N LEU A 19 4.31 -19.99 41.24
CA LEU A 19 2.99 -19.87 41.83
C LEU A 19 2.18 -21.09 41.38
N GLY A 20 1.73 -21.90 42.38
CA GLY A 20 1.10 -23.20 42.16
C GLY A 20 -0.34 -23.17 41.67
N HIS A 21 -0.70 -22.24 40.74
CA HIS A 21 -2.04 -22.13 40.18
C HIS A 21 -2.00 -22.26 38.66
N ALA A 22 -3.08 -22.80 38.11
CA ALA A 22 -3.23 -22.98 36.66
C ALA A 22 -3.13 -21.66 35.90
N PRO A 23 -2.63 -21.64 34.66
CA PRO A 23 -2.51 -20.43 33.85
C PRO A 23 -3.90 -19.80 33.64
N GLY A 24 -4.17 -18.66 34.31
CA GLY A 24 -5.41 -17.90 34.15
C GLY A 24 -6.05 -17.33 35.43
N GLU A 25 -5.63 -17.74 36.63
CA GLU A 25 -6.23 -17.22 37.87
C GLU A 25 -5.17 -16.51 38.72
N LEU A 26 -5.18 -15.16 38.69
CA LEU A 26 -4.47 -14.33 39.67
C LEU A 26 -5.48 -13.87 40.73
N GLU A 27 -5.23 -14.22 41.99
CA GLU A 27 -6.05 -13.74 43.09
C GLU A 27 -5.69 -12.29 43.51
N ALA A 28 -6.63 -11.57 44.13
CA ALA A 28 -6.44 -10.16 44.55
C ALA A 28 -5.21 -9.93 45.44
N HIS A 29 -4.77 -10.95 46.24
CA HIS A 29 -3.60 -10.86 47.09
C HIS A 29 -2.28 -10.92 46.28
N ASP A 30 -2.25 -11.59 45.15
CA ASP A 30 -1.07 -11.66 44.25
C ASP A 30 -0.85 -10.30 43.58
N ILE A 31 -1.94 -9.62 43.21
CA ILE A 31 -1.91 -8.24 42.67
C ILE A 31 -1.41 -7.28 43.74
N ALA A 32 -1.90 -7.40 44.99
CA ALA A 32 -1.44 -6.58 46.13
C ALA A 32 0.06 -6.82 46.41
N ARG A 33 0.55 -8.04 46.24
CA ARG A 33 1.97 -8.41 46.42
C ARG A 33 2.87 -7.89 45.30
N LEU A 34 2.37 -7.83 44.05
CA LEU A 34 3.05 -7.20 42.92
C LEU A 34 3.15 -5.67 43.10
N LEU A 35 2.11 -5.04 43.62
CA LEU A 35 2.04 -3.59 43.87
C LEU A 35 2.82 -3.15 45.11
N SER A 36 3.10 -4.05 46.08
CA SER A 36 3.79 -3.75 47.33
C SER A 36 5.32 -3.84 47.30
N ARG A 37 5.92 -4.31 46.19
CA ARG A 37 7.38 -4.35 46.07
C ARG A 37 7.97 -2.97 45.82
N PRO A 38 9.06 -2.58 46.54
CA PRO A 38 9.73 -1.31 46.30
C PRO A 38 10.41 -1.33 44.90
N ASP A 39 10.34 -0.20 44.18
CA ASP A 39 11.00 0.01 42.89
C ASP A 39 12.52 -0.26 43.00
N ARG A 40 12.97 -1.48 42.78
CA ARG A 40 14.35 -1.81 42.51
C ARG A 40 14.47 -2.08 41.00
N HIS A 41 15.32 -1.28 40.35
CA HIS A 41 15.66 -1.38 38.95
C HIS A 41 16.10 -2.82 38.60
N ALA A 42 15.25 -3.54 37.94
CA ALA A 42 15.40 -4.66 37.00
C ALA A 42 14.15 -5.58 37.08
N ASP A 43 13.50 -5.79 35.95
CA ASP A 43 12.56 -6.89 35.70
C ASP A 43 11.16 -6.88 36.27
N GLY A 44 10.57 -5.72 36.57
CA GLY A 44 9.18 -5.60 36.96
C GLY A 44 8.47 -4.41 36.33
N VAL A 45 7.18 -4.54 36.04
CA VAL A 45 6.35 -3.38 35.64
C VAL A 45 6.36 -2.39 36.77
N SER A 46 6.93 -1.18 36.57
CA SER A 46 6.97 -0.17 37.63
C SER A 46 5.55 0.32 37.94
N ARG A 47 5.27 0.67 39.23
CA ARG A 47 3.99 1.29 39.64
C ARG A 47 3.65 2.49 38.76
N ARG A 48 4.65 3.26 38.36
CA ARG A 48 4.48 4.43 37.48
C ARG A 48 3.99 3.99 36.09
N ARG A 49 4.52 2.92 35.50
CA ARG A 49 4.14 2.39 34.20
C ARG A 49 2.74 1.73 34.25
N PHE A 50 2.42 1.03 35.37
CA PHE A 50 1.07 0.53 35.61
C PHE A 50 0.06 1.66 35.71
N LEU A 51 0.34 2.71 36.52
CA LEU A 51 -0.52 3.88 36.66
C LEU A 51 -0.59 4.71 35.39
N GLN A 52 0.49 4.79 34.60
CA GLN A 52 0.47 5.45 33.29
C GLN A 52 -0.40 4.69 32.29
N LEU A 53 -0.32 3.36 32.24
CA LEU A 53 -1.16 2.53 31.35
C LEU A 53 -2.62 2.51 31.82
N ALA A 54 -2.85 2.44 33.13
CA ALA A 54 -4.19 2.58 33.72
C ALA A 54 -4.76 3.99 33.50
N ALA A 55 -3.93 5.05 33.57
CA ALA A 55 -4.33 6.43 33.30
C ALA A 55 -4.54 6.71 31.81
N MET A 56 -3.76 6.09 30.91
CA MET A 56 -3.99 6.18 29.47
C MET A 56 -5.28 5.45 29.06
N GLY A 57 -5.52 4.27 29.63
CA GLY A 57 -6.78 3.55 29.43
C GLY A 57 -7.97 4.25 30.09
N ALA A 58 -7.81 4.67 31.35
CA ALA A 58 -8.86 5.37 32.10
C ALA A 58 -9.09 6.82 31.61
N GLY A 59 -8.06 7.49 31.06
CA GLY A 59 -8.19 8.83 30.50
C GLY A 59 -8.99 8.87 29.20
N ALA A 60 -8.82 7.83 28.37
CA ALA A 60 -9.53 7.73 27.09
C ALA A 60 -10.99 7.26 27.25
N VAL A 61 -11.27 6.36 28.20
CA VAL A 61 -12.59 5.75 28.44
C VAL A 61 -13.21 6.24 29.73
N GLY A 62 -12.40 6.60 30.77
CA GLY A 62 -12.84 6.91 32.10
C GLY A 62 -13.60 8.24 32.26
N ALA A 63 -13.33 9.23 31.40
CA ALA A 63 -14.08 10.49 31.43
C ALA A 63 -15.56 10.28 31.06
N TYR A 64 -15.83 9.29 30.21
CA TYR A 64 -17.19 8.96 29.77
C TYR A 64 -18.02 8.24 30.85
N THR A 65 -17.39 7.41 31.68
CA THR A 65 -18.09 6.59 32.69
C THR A 65 -18.25 7.28 34.05
N MET A 66 -17.58 8.42 34.27
CA MET A 66 -17.61 9.14 35.55
C MET A 66 -18.81 10.11 35.74
N LEU A 67 -19.68 10.22 34.72
CA LEU A 67 -20.89 11.07 34.84
C LEU A 67 -22.02 10.29 35.53
N PRO A 68 -22.58 10.81 36.65
CA PRO A 68 -23.70 10.17 37.34
C PRO A 68 -24.97 10.23 36.49
N GLY A 69 -25.66 9.12 36.33
CA GLY A 69 -27.05 9.08 35.87
C GLY A 69 -27.33 8.43 34.50
N ARG A 70 -26.47 7.58 33.95
CA ARG A 70 -26.82 6.75 32.76
C ARG A 70 -26.96 5.29 33.16
N ASP A 71 -28.09 4.71 32.76
CA ASP A 71 -28.31 3.27 32.79
C ASP A 71 -27.29 2.56 31.90
N ARG A 72 -26.63 1.54 32.44
CA ARG A 72 -25.64 0.71 31.77
C ARG A 72 -26.35 -0.20 30.79
N GLU A 73 -26.62 0.25 29.58
CA GLU A 73 -26.90 -0.68 28.48
C GLU A 73 -25.63 -1.42 28.09
N ALA A 74 -25.73 -2.72 27.91
CA ALA A 74 -24.62 -3.58 27.48
C ALA A 74 -24.05 -3.04 26.19
N TRP A 75 -22.72 -2.95 26.10
CA TRP A 75 -21.94 -2.54 24.94
C TRP A 75 -22.32 -3.40 23.73
N SER A 76 -23.07 -2.83 22.80
CA SER A 76 -23.28 -3.44 21.51
C SER A 76 -22.40 -2.73 20.50
N LEU A 77 -21.56 -3.51 19.78
CA LEU A 77 -20.98 -3.03 18.54
C LEU A 77 -22.15 -2.70 17.62
N SER A 78 -22.31 -1.42 17.29
CA SER A 78 -23.33 -0.97 16.35
C SER A 78 -22.68 -0.84 14.99
N PRO A 79 -22.87 -1.79 14.05
CA PRO A 79 -22.29 -1.72 12.74
C PRO A 79 -22.59 -0.40 12.04
N ILE A 80 -21.74 -0.01 11.10
CA ILE A 80 -21.97 1.16 10.25
C ILE A 80 -23.21 0.90 9.41
N GLY A 81 -24.30 1.64 9.68
CA GLY A 81 -25.55 1.50 8.96
C GLY A 81 -25.41 1.83 7.47
N ALA A 82 -26.29 1.28 6.62
CA ALA A 82 -26.25 1.49 5.17
C ALA A 82 -26.32 2.99 4.78
N ALA A 83 -26.90 3.82 5.64
CA ALA A 83 -27.03 5.27 5.40
C ALA A 83 -26.10 6.10 6.29
N ASP A 84 -25.14 5.49 6.96
CA ASP A 84 -24.23 6.17 7.88
C ASP A 84 -22.96 6.61 7.17
N GLY A 85 -22.66 7.91 7.22
CA GLY A 85 -21.40 8.47 6.71
C GLY A 85 -20.29 8.31 7.75
N VAL A 86 -19.09 8.00 7.26
CA VAL A 86 -17.85 8.01 8.02
C VAL A 86 -16.97 9.14 7.53
N LEU A 87 -16.51 9.98 8.45
CA LEU A 87 -15.56 11.05 8.16
C LEU A 87 -14.18 10.69 8.72
N VAL A 88 -13.16 10.68 7.88
CA VAL A 88 -11.76 10.66 8.29
C VAL A 88 -11.21 12.08 8.19
N LEU A 89 -10.90 12.68 9.34
CA LEU A 89 -10.36 14.04 9.41
C LEU A 89 -8.84 13.99 9.50
N VAL A 90 -8.14 14.54 8.50
CA VAL A 90 -6.68 14.64 8.46
C VAL A 90 -6.26 16.06 8.80
N THR A 91 -5.65 16.26 9.97
CA THR A 91 -5.12 17.56 10.39
C THR A 91 -3.71 17.75 9.81
N LEU A 92 -3.50 18.78 9.00
CA LEU A 92 -2.21 19.23 8.47
C LEU A 92 -1.63 20.29 9.39
N SER A 93 -0.98 19.88 10.49
CA SER A 93 -0.57 20.80 11.56
C SER A 93 0.68 21.61 11.19
N GLY A 94 0.59 22.94 11.35
CA GLY A 94 1.67 23.89 11.09
C GLY A 94 1.33 24.93 10.02
N GLY A 95 0.12 24.98 9.49
CA GLY A 95 -0.26 25.95 8.45
C GLY A 95 0.21 25.52 7.06
N ASN A 96 -0.55 24.64 6.43
CA ASN A 96 -0.25 24.15 5.08
C ASN A 96 -0.22 25.28 4.06
N ASP A 97 0.81 25.28 3.19
CA ASP A 97 0.91 26.23 2.08
C ASP A 97 -0.05 25.86 0.95
N GLY A 98 -1.23 26.47 0.97
CA GLY A 98 -2.28 26.22 -0.04
C GLY A 98 -1.84 26.56 -1.46
N LEU A 99 -1.04 27.64 -1.65
CA LEU A 99 -0.57 28.06 -2.97
C LEU A 99 0.53 27.15 -3.55
N ASN A 100 1.22 26.38 -2.72
CA ASN A 100 2.17 25.35 -3.16
C ASN A 100 1.58 23.93 -3.07
N THR A 101 0.35 23.77 -2.57
CA THR A 101 -0.41 22.51 -2.62
C THR A 101 -1.25 22.43 -3.90
N VAL A 102 -2.03 23.50 -4.19
CA VAL A 102 -2.73 23.73 -5.45
C VAL A 102 -2.15 25.01 -6.04
N VAL A 103 -1.30 24.82 -7.02
CA VAL A 103 -0.38 25.83 -7.55
C VAL A 103 -1.10 26.69 -8.57
N PRO A 104 -1.20 28.02 -8.40
CA PRO A 104 -1.83 28.90 -9.40
C PRO A 104 -0.84 29.23 -10.55
N TYR A 105 -0.43 28.16 -11.27
CA TYR A 105 0.62 28.22 -12.28
C TYR A 105 0.31 29.08 -13.50
N GLY A 106 -0.97 29.35 -13.76
CA GLY A 106 -1.41 30.26 -14.82
C GLY A 106 -1.32 31.74 -14.45
N LEU A 107 -0.98 32.08 -13.19
CA LEU A 107 -0.98 33.47 -12.70
C LEU A 107 0.45 34.00 -12.47
N GLY A 108 0.87 34.97 -13.29
CA GLY A 108 2.22 35.58 -13.16
C GLY A 108 2.53 36.12 -11.77
N ALA A 109 1.53 36.68 -11.07
CA ALA A 109 1.69 37.21 -9.71
C ALA A 109 2.20 36.15 -8.70
N TYR A 110 1.90 34.87 -8.92
CA TYR A 110 2.45 33.78 -8.12
C TYR A 110 3.97 33.72 -8.23
N TYR A 111 4.51 33.75 -9.42
CA TYR A 111 5.96 33.68 -9.67
C TYR A 111 6.68 34.94 -9.17
N ASP A 112 6.08 36.11 -9.40
CA ASP A 112 6.63 37.40 -8.97
C ASP A 112 6.83 37.48 -7.45
N LYS A 113 5.92 36.85 -6.69
CA LYS A 113 5.92 36.93 -5.22
C LYS A 113 6.63 35.72 -4.56
N ARG A 114 6.45 34.51 -5.10
CA ARG A 114 7.06 33.29 -4.57
C ARG A 114 8.53 33.13 -4.93
N LYS A 115 8.96 33.70 -6.05
CA LYS A 115 10.37 33.66 -6.51
C LYS A 115 10.92 32.21 -6.48
N ALA A 116 11.94 31.97 -5.63
CA ALA A 116 12.59 30.66 -5.50
C ALA A 116 11.68 29.56 -4.91
N LEU A 117 10.57 29.92 -4.26
CA LEU A 117 9.57 28.95 -3.75
C LEU A 117 8.48 28.60 -4.76
N ALA A 118 8.46 29.26 -5.93
CA ALA A 118 7.49 28.94 -6.98
C ALA A 118 7.78 27.55 -7.56
N ILE A 119 6.72 26.77 -7.71
CA ILE A 119 6.77 25.48 -8.40
C ILE A 119 6.86 25.72 -9.90
N ALA A 120 7.82 25.09 -10.58
CA ALA A 120 8.01 25.26 -12.02
C ALA A 120 6.78 24.82 -12.80
N PRO A 121 6.23 25.63 -13.71
CA PRO A 121 4.92 25.39 -14.34
C PRO A 121 4.86 24.07 -15.12
N GLU A 122 5.97 23.64 -15.70
CA GLU A 122 6.09 22.39 -16.44
C GLU A 122 6.05 21.14 -15.55
N THR A 123 6.16 21.30 -14.23
CA THR A 123 6.08 20.18 -13.26
C THR A 123 4.73 20.08 -12.58
N VAL A 124 3.91 21.13 -12.65
CA VAL A 124 2.59 21.16 -12.03
C VAL A 124 1.66 20.14 -12.70
N LEU A 125 0.84 19.46 -11.92
CA LEU A 125 -0.19 18.55 -12.42
C LEU A 125 -1.48 19.34 -12.71
N PRO A 126 -1.82 19.66 -13.97
CA PRO A 126 -2.87 20.62 -14.29
C PRO A 126 -4.26 20.16 -13.86
N ILE A 127 -5.03 21.05 -13.23
CA ILE A 127 -6.46 20.90 -12.99
C ILE A 127 -7.25 21.64 -14.11
N ASP A 128 -6.83 22.85 -14.38
CA ASP A 128 -7.31 23.68 -15.47
C ASP A 128 -6.18 24.63 -15.94
N ASN A 129 -6.51 25.67 -16.72
CA ASN A 129 -5.51 26.62 -17.24
C ASN A 129 -4.97 27.59 -16.17
N GLU A 130 -5.54 27.63 -14.98
CA GLU A 130 -5.20 28.56 -13.90
C GLU A 130 -4.42 27.88 -12.79
N VAL A 131 -4.88 26.69 -12.34
CA VAL A 131 -4.32 25.99 -11.18
C VAL A 131 -4.04 24.52 -11.49
N GLY A 132 -3.14 23.94 -10.69
CA GLY A 132 -2.85 22.50 -10.73
C GLY A 132 -2.27 22.02 -9.41
N PHE A 133 -2.27 20.72 -9.21
CA PHE A 133 -1.67 20.12 -8.01
C PHE A 133 -0.14 20.20 -8.03
N HIS A 134 0.44 20.28 -6.82
CA HIS A 134 1.87 20.09 -6.64
C HIS A 134 2.33 18.75 -7.27
N PRO A 135 3.52 18.66 -7.89
CA PRO A 135 3.99 17.43 -8.55
C PRO A 135 4.05 16.18 -7.65
N SER A 136 4.06 16.34 -6.34
CA SER A 136 4.02 15.23 -5.39
C SER A 136 2.61 14.64 -5.13
N LEU A 137 1.54 15.24 -5.67
CA LEU A 137 0.15 14.83 -5.43
C LEU A 137 -0.43 14.05 -6.62
N THR A 138 0.28 13.04 -7.08
CA THR A 138 -0.02 12.30 -8.31
C THR A 138 -1.32 11.50 -8.20
N TRP A 139 -1.52 10.78 -7.09
CA TRP A 139 -2.75 10.03 -6.86
C TRP A 139 -3.96 10.95 -6.66
N LEU A 140 -3.81 12.04 -5.90
CA LEU A 140 -4.87 13.03 -5.73
C LEU A 140 -5.26 13.68 -7.06
N HIS A 141 -4.30 13.97 -7.93
CA HIS A 141 -4.58 14.47 -9.27
C HIS A 141 -5.37 13.46 -10.10
N GLU A 142 -4.97 12.18 -10.10
CA GLU A 142 -5.72 11.11 -10.75
C GLU A 142 -7.17 11.04 -10.22
N GLN A 143 -7.35 11.05 -8.88
CA GLN A 143 -8.68 10.99 -8.29
C GLN A 143 -9.50 12.27 -8.56
N TYR A 144 -8.86 13.41 -8.72
CA TYR A 144 -9.53 14.63 -9.16
C TYR A 144 -10.07 14.50 -10.59
N GLN A 145 -9.27 13.96 -11.51
CA GLN A 145 -9.70 13.69 -12.88
C GLN A 145 -10.88 12.69 -12.92
N ASN A 146 -10.90 11.73 -12.00
CA ASN A 146 -11.99 10.77 -11.83
C ASN A 146 -13.24 11.36 -11.15
N GLY A 147 -13.18 12.61 -10.69
CA GLY A 147 -14.31 13.30 -10.08
C GLY A 147 -14.52 13.02 -8.58
N TYR A 148 -13.55 12.43 -7.88
CA TYR A 148 -13.61 12.03 -6.46
C TYR A 148 -12.93 12.98 -5.49
N VAL A 149 -12.37 14.09 -5.97
CA VAL A 149 -11.68 15.09 -5.14
C VAL A 149 -12.30 16.45 -5.35
N ALA A 150 -12.79 17.08 -4.28
CA ALA A 150 -13.13 18.49 -4.23
C ALA A 150 -11.97 19.29 -3.60
N VAL A 151 -11.56 20.34 -4.28
CA VAL A 151 -10.58 21.33 -3.81
C VAL A 151 -11.35 22.57 -3.35
N VAL A 152 -11.40 22.81 -2.05
CA VAL A 152 -12.04 24.02 -1.50
C VAL A 152 -10.97 25.08 -1.29
N GLU A 153 -10.99 26.11 -2.11
CA GLU A 153 -10.00 27.19 -2.13
C GLU A 153 -10.42 28.36 -1.24
N GLY A 154 -9.44 29.14 -0.81
CA GLY A 154 -9.65 30.36 -0.07
C GLY A 154 -10.26 30.20 1.33
N VAL A 155 -10.04 29.05 1.95
CA VAL A 155 -10.65 28.71 3.24
C VAL A 155 -9.96 29.45 4.37
N GLY A 156 -10.76 30.13 5.19
CA GLY A 156 -10.28 30.89 6.34
C GLY A 156 -11.44 31.36 7.22
N TYR A 157 -11.21 32.43 8.02
CA TYR A 157 -12.23 33.00 8.88
C TYR A 157 -12.04 34.51 9.03
N PRO A 158 -13.11 35.27 9.36
CA PRO A 158 -13.01 36.71 9.58
C PRO A 158 -12.09 37.05 10.75
N HIS A 159 -11.28 38.10 10.58
CA HIS A 159 -10.32 38.56 11.62
C HIS A 159 -9.37 37.43 12.10
N PRO A 160 -8.58 36.86 11.21
CA PRO A 160 -7.73 35.73 11.54
C PRO A 160 -6.64 36.10 12.53
N ASP A 161 -6.45 35.20 13.52
CA ASP A 161 -5.30 35.21 14.41
C ASP A 161 -4.23 34.26 13.84
N LEU A 162 -3.03 34.74 13.64
CA LEU A 162 -1.95 33.94 13.05
C LEU A 162 -1.15 33.13 14.10
N SER A 163 -1.67 33.03 15.33
CA SER A 163 -1.14 32.13 16.35
C SER A 163 -1.64 30.70 16.13
N HIS A 164 -0.73 29.74 16.10
CA HIS A 164 -1.10 28.31 16.04
C HIS A 164 -2.09 27.94 17.11
N PHE A 165 -1.89 28.40 18.36
CA PHE A 165 -2.76 28.07 19.50
C PHE A 165 -4.20 28.55 19.29
N THR A 166 -4.34 29.82 18.94
CA THR A 166 -5.67 30.43 18.76
C THR A 166 -6.37 29.86 17.53
N SER A 167 -5.69 29.84 16.38
CA SER A 167 -6.27 29.34 15.13
C SER A 167 -6.65 27.87 15.23
N THR A 168 -5.76 27.01 15.75
CA THR A 168 -6.08 25.60 15.98
C THR A 168 -7.29 25.43 16.89
N ALA A 169 -7.37 26.20 17.98
CA ALA A 169 -8.51 26.12 18.88
C ALA A 169 -9.82 26.53 18.18
N LEU A 170 -9.81 27.62 17.38
CA LEU A 170 -10.98 28.07 16.62
C LEU A 170 -11.47 27.02 15.62
N TRP A 171 -10.56 26.47 14.82
CA TRP A 171 -10.89 25.43 13.87
C TRP A 171 -11.40 24.14 14.54
N MET A 172 -10.77 23.73 15.64
CA MET A 172 -11.23 22.56 16.41
C MET A 172 -12.60 22.78 17.06
N GLN A 173 -12.89 24.01 17.50
CA GLN A 173 -14.18 24.35 18.05
C GLN A 173 -15.27 24.55 16.99
N GLY A 174 -14.92 24.96 15.79
CA GLY A 174 -15.89 25.36 14.76
C GLY A 174 -16.65 26.63 15.10
N LEU A 175 -16.05 27.56 15.84
CA LEU A 175 -16.67 28.81 16.35
C LEU A 175 -16.01 30.05 15.74
N ALA A 176 -16.73 31.17 15.72
CA ALA A 176 -16.22 32.43 15.16
C ALA A 176 -15.20 33.14 16.06
N THR A 177 -15.26 32.92 17.35
CA THR A 177 -14.42 33.58 18.35
C THR A 177 -13.92 32.53 19.35
N ALA A 178 -12.69 32.71 19.82
CA ALA A 178 -12.11 31.86 20.85
C ALA A 178 -12.89 32.02 22.16
N ALA A 179 -13.77 31.08 22.45
CA ALA A 179 -14.27 30.86 23.82
C ALA A 179 -13.26 30.00 24.58
N ALA A 180 -13.33 29.96 25.93
CA ALA A 180 -12.55 28.97 26.67
C ALA A 180 -12.87 27.56 26.10
N PRO A 181 -11.91 26.82 25.58
CA PRO A 181 -12.18 25.63 24.76
C PRO A 181 -12.66 24.49 25.68
N THR A 182 -13.93 24.17 25.62
CA THR A 182 -14.52 23.05 26.36
C THR A 182 -14.92 21.89 25.45
N THR A 183 -15.35 22.18 24.21
CA THR A 183 -15.79 21.16 23.23
C THR A 183 -15.38 21.50 21.83
N GLY A 184 -15.13 20.45 21.01
CA GLY A 184 -14.92 20.56 19.58
C GLY A 184 -16.17 20.25 18.76
N TRP A 185 -16.17 20.63 17.46
CA TRP A 185 -17.35 20.45 16.62
C TRP A 185 -17.70 18.99 16.36
N LEU A 186 -16.70 18.12 16.17
CA LEU A 186 -16.94 16.67 16.04
C LEU A 186 -17.31 16.03 17.39
N GLY A 187 -16.77 16.53 18.50
CA GLY A 187 -17.20 16.12 19.83
C GLY A 187 -18.69 16.42 20.09
N ARG A 188 -19.16 17.63 19.69
CA ARG A 188 -20.60 17.96 19.75
C ARG A 188 -21.46 17.12 18.81
N TYR A 189 -20.94 16.73 17.64
CA TYR A 189 -21.57 15.75 16.76
C TYR A 189 -21.72 14.40 17.48
N LEU A 190 -20.66 13.92 18.12
CA LEU A 190 -20.65 12.65 18.87
C LEU A 190 -21.61 12.68 20.07
N ASP A 191 -21.82 13.84 20.72
CA ASP A 191 -22.80 14.00 21.79
C ASP A 191 -24.24 13.65 21.34
N GLY A 192 -24.54 13.76 20.04
CA GLY A 192 -25.82 13.39 19.43
C GLY A 192 -25.95 11.91 19.06
N ILE A 193 -24.88 11.11 19.18
CA ILE A 193 -24.89 9.68 18.84
C ILE A 193 -25.04 8.86 20.13
N PRO A 194 -26.10 8.07 20.29
CA PRO A 194 -26.26 7.25 21.49
C PRO A 194 -25.18 6.17 21.58
N THR A 195 -24.49 6.13 22.71
CA THR A 195 -23.75 4.98 23.28
C THR A 195 -22.86 4.11 22.41
N ALA A 196 -22.12 4.66 21.43
CA ALA A 196 -21.19 3.87 20.63
C ALA A 196 -19.72 4.23 20.98
N THR A 197 -19.00 3.32 21.63
CA THR A 197 -17.58 3.50 22.03
C THR A 197 -16.66 3.85 20.88
N PHE A 198 -16.94 3.28 19.74
CA PHE A 198 -16.11 3.43 18.54
C PHE A 198 -16.61 4.51 17.58
N ALA A 199 -17.69 5.22 17.91
CA ALA A 199 -18.22 6.26 17.02
C ALA A 199 -17.19 7.35 16.71
N GLY A 200 -16.39 7.74 17.70
CA GLY A 200 -15.27 8.67 17.55
C GLY A 200 -13.94 8.01 17.88
N LEU A 201 -12.98 8.03 16.95
CA LEU A 201 -11.65 7.45 17.10
C LEU A 201 -10.58 8.50 16.84
N SER A 202 -9.58 8.59 17.72
CA SER A 202 -8.40 9.43 17.50
C SER A 202 -7.15 8.54 17.40
N LEU A 203 -6.46 8.57 16.28
CA LEU A 203 -5.24 7.79 16.06
C LEU A 203 -4.02 8.61 16.50
N GLY A 204 -3.28 8.05 17.46
CA GLY A 204 -2.17 8.72 18.15
C GLY A 204 -2.35 8.72 19.66
N GLY A 205 -1.45 9.34 20.38
CA GLY A 205 -1.40 9.27 21.86
C GLY A 205 -2.37 10.18 22.62
N SER A 206 -3.16 11.05 21.97
CA SER A 206 -4.02 12.03 22.62
C SER A 206 -5.34 12.22 21.86
N ILE A 207 -6.39 12.59 22.58
CA ILE A 207 -7.66 12.99 22.00
C ILE A 207 -7.63 14.52 21.81
N PRO A 208 -7.66 15.01 20.56
CA PRO A 208 -7.64 16.46 20.32
C PRO A 208 -9.00 17.09 20.65
N LEU A 209 -8.97 18.42 20.87
CA LEU A 209 -10.18 19.20 21.21
C LEU A 209 -11.31 18.97 20.20
N VAL A 210 -11.01 18.85 18.93
CA VAL A 210 -12.01 18.62 17.85
C VAL A 210 -12.90 17.41 18.13
N MET A 211 -12.39 16.40 18.84
CA MET A 211 -13.06 15.14 19.16
C MET A 211 -13.66 15.11 20.59
N THR A 212 -13.62 16.24 21.31
CA THR A 212 -14.10 16.34 22.70
C THR A 212 -15.49 16.95 22.71
N GLY A 213 -16.50 16.21 23.17
CA GLY A 213 -17.87 16.67 23.36
C GLY A 213 -18.11 17.11 24.81
N ALA A 214 -19.34 17.54 25.11
CA ALA A 214 -19.79 17.81 26.50
C ALA A 214 -20.06 16.53 27.28
N HIS A 215 -20.46 15.47 26.56
CA HIS A 215 -20.86 14.17 27.12
C HIS A 215 -20.16 13.00 26.45
N ALA A 216 -19.73 13.16 25.21
CA ALA A 216 -19.02 12.15 24.44
C ALA A 216 -17.54 12.51 24.25
N HIS A 217 -16.71 11.52 24.28
CA HIS A 217 -15.30 11.64 23.94
C HIS A 217 -14.92 10.55 22.93
N ALA A 218 -14.01 10.87 22.03
CA ALA A 218 -13.45 9.87 21.16
C ALA A 218 -12.60 8.86 21.94
N THR A 219 -12.47 7.66 21.42
CA THR A 219 -11.53 6.65 21.91
C THR A 219 -10.15 6.88 21.28
N GLY A 220 -9.13 7.04 22.11
CA GLY A 220 -7.75 7.11 21.65
C GLY A 220 -7.22 5.73 21.26
N VAL A 221 -6.76 5.58 20.03
CA VAL A 221 -6.16 4.34 19.51
C VAL A 221 -4.68 4.59 19.30
N PRO A 222 -3.78 3.99 20.11
CA PRO A 222 -2.35 4.17 19.93
C PRO A 222 -1.87 3.49 18.64
N GLU A 223 -0.82 4.03 18.05
CA GLU A 223 -0.24 3.51 16.80
C GLU A 223 0.64 2.26 16.98
N SER A 224 0.88 1.81 18.22
CA SER A 224 1.76 0.69 18.51
C SER A 224 1.01 -0.50 19.11
N SER A 225 1.33 -1.70 18.65
CA SER A 225 0.73 -2.96 19.13
C SER A 225 0.96 -3.24 20.62
N GLY A 226 2.01 -2.70 21.22
CA GLY A 226 2.35 -2.93 22.63
C GLY A 226 1.34 -2.36 23.62
N ALA A 227 0.48 -1.41 23.20
CA ALA A 227 -0.55 -0.84 24.04
C ALA A 227 -1.85 -1.65 24.06
N PHE A 228 -2.00 -2.68 23.20
CA PHE A 228 -3.23 -3.46 23.02
C PHE A 228 -3.13 -4.92 23.46
N GLY A 229 -2.20 -5.29 24.33
CA GLY A 229 -2.11 -6.66 24.84
C GLY A 229 -1.69 -7.71 23.82
N VAL A 230 -1.33 -7.33 22.61
CA VAL A 230 -0.73 -8.19 21.57
C VAL A 230 0.79 -8.27 21.69
N SER A 231 1.37 -7.65 22.71
CA SER A 231 2.81 -7.73 22.99
C SER A 231 3.22 -9.17 23.25
N THR A 232 4.35 -9.57 22.69
CA THR A 232 5.02 -10.84 23.04
C THR A 232 5.76 -10.77 24.38
N ASP A 233 5.87 -9.56 24.96
CA ASP A 233 6.49 -9.36 26.27
C ASP A 233 5.63 -9.97 27.39
N ALA A 234 6.27 -10.77 28.23
CA ALA A 234 5.60 -11.48 29.32
C ALA A 234 5.03 -10.51 30.39
N ASN A 235 5.70 -9.36 30.61
CA ASN A 235 5.26 -8.39 31.61
C ASN A 235 4.02 -7.60 31.13
N ASP A 236 3.96 -7.28 29.82
CA ASP A 236 2.78 -6.64 29.23
C ASP A 236 1.57 -7.58 29.34
N ARG A 237 1.74 -8.89 29.07
CA ARG A 237 0.65 -9.88 29.23
C ARG A 237 0.17 -9.99 30.69
N LEU A 238 1.09 -10.04 31.63
CA LEU A 238 0.77 -10.03 33.06
C LEU A 238 -0.01 -8.76 33.47
N LEU A 239 0.38 -7.60 32.92
CA LEU A 239 -0.30 -6.35 33.16
C LEU A 239 -1.76 -6.38 32.66
N TYR A 240 -2.00 -6.89 31.46
CA TYR A 240 -3.36 -7.03 30.92
C TYR A 240 -4.20 -8.03 31.72
N GLN A 241 -3.61 -9.13 32.18
CA GLN A 241 -4.28 -10.08 33.07
C GLN A 241 -4.62 -9.44 34.42
N ALA A 242 -3.70 -8.66 34.99
CA ALA A 242 -3.96 -7.93 36.24
C ALA A 242 -5.07 -6.87 36.10
N LEU A 243 -5.09 -6.14 34.98
CA LEU A 243 -6.17 -5.18 34.68
C LEU A 243 -7.53 -5.89 34.52
N GLY A 244 -7.55 -7.06 33.87
CA GLY A 244 -8.74 -7.91 33.76
C GLY A 244 -9.26 -8.36 35.11
N ALA A 245 -8.38 -8.90 35.96
CA ALA A 245 -8.73 -9.32 37.31
C ALA A 245 -9.22 -8.15 38.20
N PHE A 246 -8.56 -6.98 38.06
CA PHE A 246 -8.95 -5.77 38.79
C PHE A 246 -10.36 -5.31 38.36
N SER A 247 -10.65 -5.30 37.08
CA SER A 247 -11.94 -4.88 36.54
C SER A 247 -13.11 -5.81 36.87
N ALA A 248 -12.79 -7.09 37.15
CA ALA A 248 -13.78 -8.12 37.53
C ALA A 248 -14.03 -8.19 39.06
N ALA A 249 -13.22 -7.51 39.88
CA ALA A 249 -13.31 -7.59 41.35
C ALA A 249 -14.66 -7.04 41.86
N PRO A 250 -15.33 -7.71 42.83
CA PRO A 250 -16.55 -7.22 43.41
C PRO A 250 -16.33 -5.89 44.15
N ASN A 251 -17.23 -4.92 43.94
CA ASN A 251 -17.05 -3.58 44.49
C ASN A 251 -17.58 -3.41 45.91
N ALA A 252 -16.65 -3.37 46.85
CA ALA A 252 -16.89 -2.88 48.21
C ALA A 252 -16.52 -1.38 48.39
N LEU A 253 -16.00 -0.72 47.34
CA LEU A 253 -15.34 0.60 47.46
C LEU A 253 -16.18 1.78 46.94
N GLY A 254 -17.42 1.52 46.51
CA GLY A 254 -18.38 2.56 46.12
C GLY A 254 -18.34 3.00 44.64
N PRO A 255 -19.14 4.03 44.28
CA PRO A 255 -19.44 4.38 42.86
C PRO A 255 -18.21 4.72 42.00
N TRP A 256 -17.16 5.30 42.56
CA TRP A 256 -15.94 5.64 41.85
C TRP A 256 -15.12 4.40 41.46
N ALA A 257 -15.11 3.39 42.31
CA ALA A 257 -14.46 2.11 41.99
C ALA A 257 -15.24 1.35 40.91
N ASP A 258 -16.61 1.42 41.00
CA ASP A 258 -17.47 0.88 39.93
C ASP A 258 -17.21 1.53 38.58
N ALA A 259 -17.08 2.88 38.57
CA ALA A 259 -16.77 3.63 37.36
C ALA A 259 -15.39 3.25 36.79
N LEU A 260 -14.36 3.14 37.63
CA LEU A 260 -13.01 2.74 37.23
C LEU A 260 -12.98 1.31 36.69
N ASN A 261 -13.67 0.38 37.36
CA ASN A 261 -13.77 -1.02 36.91
C ASN A 261 -14.51 -1.12 35.57
N GLY A 262 -15.60 -0.33 35.43
CA GLY A 262 -16.29 -0.20 34.14
C GLY A 262 -15.36 0.27 33.02
N ALA A 263 -14.70 1.40 33.21
CA ALA A 263 -13.76 1.97 32.24
C ALA A 263 -12.62 1.00 31.89
N THR A 264 -12.14 0.23 32.86
CA THR A 264 -11.08 -0.76 32.62
C THR A 264 -11.58 -1.93 31.77
N ARG A 265 -12.80 -2.43 32.03
CA ARG A 265 -13.43 -3.46 31.20
C ARG A 265 -13.60 -2.99 29.76
N ASP A 266 -14.09 -1.78 29.60
CA ASP A 266 -14.34 -1.18 28.27
C ASP A 266 -13.04 -1.03 27.50
N MET A 267 -11.96 -0.57 28.14
CA MET A 267 -10.63 -0.50 27.55
C MET A 267 -10.13 -1.90 27.11
N LEU A 268 -10.31 -2.92 27.94
CA LEU A 268 -9.89 -4.29 27.60
C LEU A 268 -10.69 -4.85 26.42
N GLU A 269 -11.98 -4.55 26.35
CA GLU A 269 -12.82 -4.96 25.21
C GLU A 269 -12.44 -4.24 23.91
N VAL A 270 -12.18 -2.92 23.96
CA VAL A 270 -11.64 -2.14 22.85
C VAL A 270 -10.33 -2.76 22.37
N ASN A 271 -9.43 -3.07 23.30
CA ASN A 271 -8.15 -3.68 22.96
C ASN A 271 -8.30 -5.04 22.30
N ARG A 272 -9.17 -5.89 22.83
CA ARG A 272 -9.46 -7.22 22.27
C ARG A 272 -10.03 -7.13 20.86
N THR A 273 -10.96 -6.20 20.63
CA THR A 273 -11.61 -5.98 19.35
C THR A 273 -10.64 -5.39 18.32
N ALA A 274 -9.80 -4.45 18.72
CA ALA A 274 -8.82 -3.81 17.84
C ALA A 274 -7.51 -4.62 17.65
N ALA A 275 -7.23 -5.62 18.50
CA ALA A 275 -5.99 -6.40 18.40
C ALA A 275 -5.69 -6.97 16.99
N PRO A 276 -6.67 -7.50 16.24
CA PRO A 276 -6.41 -8.07 14.91
C PRO A 276 -5.87 -7.08 13.87
N ILE A 277 -6.07 -5.77 14.04
CA ILE A 277 -5.61 -4.78 13.07
C ILE A 277 -4.11 -4.45 13.20
N PHE A 278 -3.48 -4.83 14.32
CA PHE A 278 -2.07 -4.56 14.59
C PHE A 278 -1.20 -5.74 14.17
N ASP A 279 -1.02 -5.92 12.89
CA ASP A 279 -0.12 -6.93 12.35
C ASP A 279 1.20 -6.35 11.82
N ALA A 280 2.09 -7.23 11.37
CA ALA A 280 3.41 -6.85 10.85
C ALA A 280 3.35 -6.09 9.51
N SER A 281 2.20 -6.04 8.84
CA SER A 281 2.02 -5.36 7.55
C SER A 281 1.79 -3.85 7.69
N LEU A 282 1.52 -3.35 8.91
CA LEU A 282 1.34 -1.91 9.14
C LEU A 282 2.58 -1.09 8.76
N PRO A 283 2.42 0.02 8.04
CA PRO A 283 3.52 0.93 7.73
C PRO A 283 4.28 1.40 8.98
N ARG A 284 5.56 1.73 8.84
CA ARG A 284 6.38 2.22 9.96
C ARG A 284 6.27 3.72 10.18
N ASN A 285 5.96 4.48 9.14
CA ASN A 285 5.80 5.94 9.20
C ASN A 285 4.45 6.31 9.83
N SER A 286 4.39 7.43 10.57
CA SER A 286 3.20 7.75 11.37
C SER A 286 1.94 7.92 10.54
N LEU A 287 1.88 8.84 9.57
CA LEU A 287 0.63 9.05 8.82
C LEU A 287 0.20 7.83 7.98
N PRO A 288 1.07 7.17 7.19
CA PRO A 288 0.69 5.95 6.48
C PRO A 288 0.19 4.86 7.43
N ARG A 289 0.77 4.77 8.64
CA ARG A 289 0.35 3.84 9.67
C ARG A 289 -1.02 4.18 10.23
N SER A 290 -1.24 5.43 10.62
CA SER A 290 -2.52 5.91 11.14
C SER A 290 -3.63 5.74 10.09
N MET A 291 -3.36 6.04 8.82
CA MET A 291 -4.33 5.88 7.74
C MET A 291 -4.66 4.39 7.48
N ALA A 292 -3.68 3.50 7.51
CA ALA A 292 -3.92 2.06 7.41
C ALA A 292 -4.75 1.55 8.62
N LEU A 293 -4.44 1.99 9.83
CA LEU A 293 -5.24 1.67 11.03
C LEU A 293 -6.67 2.19 10.92
N ALA A 294 -6.87 3.40 10.39
CA ALA A 294 -8.20 3.96 10.15
C ALA A 294 -9.03 3.09 9.21
N ALA A 295 -8.46 2.66 8.08
CA ALA A 295 -9.13 1.76 7.14
C ALA A 295 -9.50 0.42 7.80
N ARG A 296 -8.57 -0.18 8.54
CA ARG A 296 -8.80 -1.45 9.24
C ARG A 296 -9.87 -1.35 10.33
N LEU A 297 -9.92 -0.24 11.08
CA LEU A 297 -10.97 0.01 12.06
C LEU A 297 -12.35 0.15 11.41
N ILE A 298 -12.43 0.78 10.23
CA ILE A 298 -13.66 0.83 9.44
C ILE A 298 -14.04 -0.58 8.96
N ASN A 299 -13.08 -1.35 8.45
CA ASN A 299 -13.28 -2.71 7.95
C ASN A 299 -13.75 -3.70 9.03
N LEU A 300 -13.37 -3.47 10.29
CA LEU A 300 -13.91 -4.23 11.44
C LEU A 300 -15.38 -3.96 11.72
N ASP A 301 -15.97 -2.94 11.08
CA ASP A 301 -17.39 -2.56 11.23
C ASP A 301 -17.81 -2.30 12.70
N VAL A 302 -16.93 -1.61 13.43
CA VAL A 302 -17.13 -1.32 14.87
C VAL A 302 -18.04 -0.11 15.13
N GLY A 303 -18.65 0.46 14.08
CA GLY A 303 -19.53 1.61 14.18
C GLY A 303 -18.83 2.96 14.18
N ALA A 304 -17.63 3.04 13.60
CA ALA A 304 -16.90 4.29 13.47
C ALA A 304 -17.67 5.31 12.62
N ARG A 305 -17.82 6.52 13.13
CA ARG A 305 -18.47 7.66 12.45
C ARG A 305 -17.46 8.75 12.12
N VAL A 306 -16.50 8.95 12.99
CA VAL A 306 -15.43 9.94 12.83
C VAL A 306 -14.10 9.34 13.26
N ILE A 307 -13.10 9.46 12.41
CA ILE A 307 -11.71 9.07 12.74
C ILE A 307 -10.81 10.29 12.50
N GLN A 308 -10.02 10.66 13.50
CA GLN A 308 -9.08 11.78 13.42
C GLN A 308 -7.66 11.25 13.34
N VAL A 309 -6.88 11.77 12.38
CA VAL A 309 -5.44 11.54 12.20
C VAL A 309 -4.71 12.86 12.01
N SER A 310 -3.41 12.91 12.24
CA SER A 310 -2.62 14.14 12.10
C SER A 310 -1.33 13.91 11.30
N LEU A 311 -0.97 14.89 10.48
CA LEU A 311 0.32 15.02 9.85
C LEU A 311 0.91 16.39 10.26
N GLY A 312 1.95 16.38 11.05
CA GLY A 312 2.67 17.59 11.46
C GLY A 312 3.81 17.95 10.52
N GLY A 313 4.41 19.12 10.75
CA GLY A 313 5.62 19.56 10.04
C GLY A 313 5.38 20.64 8.96
N PHE A 314 4.14 21.09 8.78
CA PHE A 314 3.79 22.13 7.81
C PHE A 314 4.24 23.55 8.21
N ASP A 315 4.78 23.75 9.41
CA ASP A 315 5.36 25.02 9.83
C ASP A 315 6.73 25.26 9.18
N THR A 316 6.69 25.54 7.88
CA THR A 316 7.86 25.59 7.00
C THR A 316 8.38 27.02 6.81
N HIS A 317 8.90 27.63 7.90
CA HIS A 317 9.51 28.97 7.86
C HIS A 317 10.85 29.01 7.13
N ALA A 318 11.50 27.86 6.91
CA ALA A 318 12.78 27.73 6.21
C ALA A 318 12.81 26.43 5.39
N ASP A 319 13.60 26.41 4.31
CA ASP A 319 13.82 25.22 3.45
C ASP A 319 12.50 24.54 3.02
N GLN A 320 11.48 25.36 2.76
CA GLN A 320 10.11 24.90 2.55
C GLN A 320 9.98 23.98 1.35
N LEU A 321 10.65 24.29 0.23
CA LEU A 321 10.39 23.63 -1.06
C LEU A 321 10.51 22.10 -0.95
N GLY A 322 11.64 21.61 -0.42
CA GLY A 322 11.87 20.18 -0.26
C GLY A 322 11.04 19.54 0.85
N ARG A 323 10.88 20.23 1.98
CA ARG A 323 10.12 19.72 3.14
C ARG A 323 8.62 19.61 2.83
N HIS A 324 8.06 20.64 2.21
CA HIS A 324 6.64 20.65 1.82
C HIS A 324 6.35 19.59 0.77
N ALA A 325 7.22 19.42 -0.24
CA ALA A 325 7.10 18.36 -1.23
C ALA A 325 7.08 16.95 -0.59
N GLN A 326 7.92 16.69 0.42
CA GLN A 326 7.93 15.42 1.15
C GLN A 326 6.63 15.20 1.95
N LEU A 327 6.11 16.24 2.61
CA LEU A 327 4.85 16.16 3.37
C LEU A 327 3.66 15.89 2.45
N LEU A 328 3.61 16.55 1.29
CA LEU A 328 2.59 16.31 0.28
C LEU A 328 2.69 14.90 -0.32
N ALA A 329 3.90 14.41 -0.62
CA ALA A 329 4.10 13.03 -1.08
C ALA A 329 3.67 12.01 -0.01
N GLN A 330 3.91 12.30 1.27
CA GLN A 330 3.45 11.45 2.38
C GLN A 330 1.93 11.47 2.49
N LEU A 331 1.28 12.61 2.34
CA LEU A 331 -0.18 12.74 2.32
C LEU A 331 -0.78 11.93 1.17
N ASP A 332 -0.28 12.13 -0.06
CA ASP A 332 -0.74 11.46 -1.27
C ASP A 332 -0.65 9.92 -1.15
N THR A 333 0.53 9.42 -0.75
CA THR A 333 0.77 7.99 -0.54
C THR A 333 -0.12 7.42 0.57
N SER A 334 -0.37 8.20 1.64
CA SER A 334 -1.19 7.75 2.76
C SER A 334 -2.68 7.68 2.40
N LEU A 335 -3.18 8.65 1.65
CA LEU A 335 -4.55 8.63 1.13
C LEU A 335 -4.76 7.47 0.16
N ARG A 336 -3.82 7.27 -0.77
CA ARG A 336 -3.82 6.10 -1.65
C ARG A 336 -3.86 4.79 -0.87
N GLY A 337 -2.99 4.62 0.12
CA GLY A 337 -2.93 3.43 0.97
C GLY A 337 -4.22 3.20 1.75
N PHE A 338 -4.83 4.26 2.27
CA PHE A 338 -6.10 4.21 2.99
C PHE A 338 -7.24 3.66 2.12
N PHE A 339 -7.47 4.25 0.95
CA PHE A 339 -8.54 3.81 0.06
C PHE A 339 -8.28 2.44 -0.54
N HIS A 340 -7.01 2.05 -0.68
CA HIS A 340 -6.62 0.70 -1.10
C HIS A 340 -6.90 -0.36 -0.01
N GLU A 341 -6.67 -0.03 1.26
CA GLU A 341 -6.91 -0.93 2.41
C GLU A 341 -8.41 -1.01 2.77
N LEU A 342 -9.20 0.01 2.38
CA LEU A 342 -10.62 0.10 2.72
C LEU A 342 -11.42 -0.99 2.00
N ASP A 343 -12.20 -1.77 2.76
CA ASP A 343 -13.11 -2.76 2.21
C ASP A 343 -14.14 -2.07 1.27
N PRO A 344 -14.33 -2.56 0.04
CA PRO A 344 -15.27 -2.00 -0.92
C PRO A 344 -16.71 -1.82 -0.39
N ARG A 345 -17.11 -2.59 0.62
CA ARG A 345 -18.41 -2.45 1.30
C ARG A 345 -18.63 -1.08 1.92
N PHE A 346 -17.55 -0.35 2.22
CA PHE A 346 -17.60 0.97 2.85
C PHE A 346 -17.22 2.11 1.90
N ALA A 347 -16.85 1.82 0.65
CA ALA A 347 -16.38 2.82 -0.30
C ALA A 347 -17.38 3.95 -0.55
N ASP A 348 -18.67 3.65 -0.54
CA ASP A 348 -19.78 4.60 -0.70
C ASP A 348 -20.16 5.37 0.56
N ARG A 349 -19.50 5.06 1.70
CA ARG A 349 -19.82 5.61 3.03
C ARG A 349 -18.65 6.31 3.70
N VAL A 350 -17.48 6.37 3.07
CA VAL A 350 -16.28 6.97 3.66
C VAL A 350 -15.83 8.19 2.88
N THR A 351 -15.57 9.27 3.61
CA THR A 351 -15.00 10.53 3.08
C THR A 351 -13.83 10.95 3.94
N VAL A 352 -12.74 11.37 3.29
CA VAL A 352 -11.59 11.99 3.94
C VAL A 352 -11.63 13.49 3.72
N MET A 353 -11.40 14.27 4.76
CA MET A 353 -11.27 15.73 4.68
C MET A 353 -9.97 16.16 5.32
N THR A 354 -9.23 17.08 4.67
CA THR A 354 -8.05 17.72 5.26
C THR A 354 -8.42 19.10 5.82
N PHE A 355 -7.76 19.52 6.89
CA PHE A 355 -7.77 20.91 7.32
C PHE A 355 -6.41 21.32 7.90
N SER A 356 -6.11 22.62 7.86
CA SER A 356 -4.98 23.24 8.52
C SER A 356 -5.46 24.50 9.25
N GLU A 357 -4.80 24.86 10.34
CA GLU A 357 -5.20 25.97 11.21
C GLU A 357 -5.20 27.34 10.53
N PHE A 358 -4.40 27.51 9.49
CA PHE A 358 -4.35 28.68 8.60
C PHE A 358 -3.56 28.36 7.32
N GLY A 359 -3.54 29.29 6.37
CA GLY A 359 -2.74 29.21 5.16
C GLY A 359 -1.38 29.94 5.29
N ARG A 360 -0.74 30.17 4.14
CA ARG A 360 0.53 30.89 4.06
C ARG A 360 0.39 32.14 3.18
N PRO A 361 1.17 33.24 3.43
CA PRO A 361 1.12 34.42 2.60
C PRO A 361 1.62 34.12 1.18
N ILE A 362 1.29 34.99 0.24
CA ILE A 362 1.79 34.86 -1.14
C ILE A 362 3.30 35.10 -1.23
N THR A 363 3.89 35.88 -0.34
CA THR A 363 5.33 36.24 -0.35
C THR A 363 6.17 35.18 0.36
N ALA A 364 7.29 34.83 -0.28
CA ALA A 364 8.35 34.09 0.39
C ALA A 364 9.09 34.97 1.41
N ASN A 365 9.60 34.37 2.49
CA ASN A 365 10.49 35.02 3.42
C ASN A 365 11.98 34.84 3.02
N ASP A 366 12.88 35.51 3.72
CA ASP A 366 14.33 35.48 3.39
C ASP A 366 15.02 34.15 3.77
N SER A 367 14.34 33.26 4.51
CA SER A 367 14.86 31.95 4.92
C SER A 367 14.48 30.80 3.96
N GLY A 368 13.90 31.12 2.79
CA GLY A 368 13.45 30.13 1.84
C GLY A 368 12.20 29.36 2.31
N GLY A 369 11.34 30.04 3.05
CA GLY A 369 10.05 29.55 3.53
C GLY A 369 8.96 30.62 3.45
N THR A 370 7.87 30.42 4.22
CA THR A 370 6.77 31.38 4.34
C THR A 370 6.40 31.56 5.81
N ASP A 371 5.99 32.76 6.14
CA ASP A 371 5.41 33.06 7.46
C ASP A 371 3.96 32.61 7.53
N HIS A 372 3.27 32.88 8.64
CA HIS A 372 1.85 32.53 8.79
C HIS A 372 0.98 33.44 7.91
N GLY A 373 -0.04 32.88 7.31
CA GLY A 373 -0.99 33.60 6.44
C GLY A 373 -2.43 33.23 6.77
N THR A 374 -3.37 33.75 5.99
CA THR A 374 -4.79 33.74 6.35
C THR A 374 -5.61 32.70 5.62
N ALA A 375 -5.56 32.70 4.28
CA ALA A 375 -6.39 31.83 3.45
C ALA A 375 -5.63 30.56 3.06
N GLY A 376 -6.22 29.42 3.36
CA GLY A 376 -5.72 28.09 3.03
C GLY A 376 -6.62 27.36 2.05
N LEU A 377 -6.51 26.04 2.05
CA LEU A 377 -7.40 25.16 1.30
C LEU A 377 -7.79 23.93 2.13
N SER A 378 -8.87 23.25 1.73
CA SER A 378 -9.27 21.96 2.23
C SER A 378 -9.49 21.01 1.05
N LEU A 379 -9.00 19.78 1.17
CA LEU A 379 -9.25 18.70 0.22
C LEU A 379 -10.32 17.78 0.80
N VAL A 380 -11.30 17.42 -0.01
CA VAL A 380 -12.32 16.43 0.36
C VAL A 380 -12.29 15.32 -0.67
N VAL A 381 -12.10 14.09 -0.20
CA VAL A 381 -11.88 12.91 -1.05
C VAL A 381 -12.85 11.80 -0.65
N GLY A 382 -13.61 11.28 -1.60
CA GLY A 382 -14.58 10.23 -1.33
C GLY A 382 -15.37 9.85 -2.59
N ALA A 383 -15.88 8.62 -2.63
CA ALA A 383 -16.61 8.14 -3.81
C ALA A 383 -17.91 8.90 -4.08
N GLN A 384 -18.53 9.51 -3.06
CA GLN A 384 -19.71 10.36 -3.18
C GLN A 384 -19.36 11.86 -3.24
N VAL A 385 -18.07 12.21 -3.21
CA VAL A 385 -17.65 13.60 -3.36
C VAL A 385 -17.94 14.07 -4.77
N ARG A 386 -18.49 15.27 -4.88
CA ARG A 386 -18.64 15.97 -6.15
C ARG A 386 -17.31 16.65 -6.46
N GLY A 387 -16.48 16.01 -7.25
CA GLY A 387 -15.17 16.53 -7.63
C GLY A 387 -15.17 17.90 -8.27
N GLY A 388 -14.01 18.53 -8.30
CA GLY A 388 -13.78 19.84 -8.89
C GLY A 388 -13.48 20.92 -7.87
N ARG A 389 -13.22 22.13 -8.36
CA ARG A 389 -12.93 23.31 -7.52
C ARG A 389 -14.22 23.83 -6.86
N ARG A 390 -14.10 24.26 -5.61
CA ARG A 390 -15.14 24.89 -4.80
C ARG A 390 -14.56 26.14 -4.14
N GLY A 391 -15.44 27.11 -3.85
CA GLY A 391 -14.98 28.41 -3.37
C GLY A 391 -14.37 29.24 -4.52
N GLN A 392 -13.44 30.10 -4.18
CA GLN A 392 -12.77 30.95 -5.14
C GLN A 392 -11.32 31.14 -4.68
N LEU A 393 -10.37 30.97 -5.60
CA LEU A 393 -8.98 31.29 -5.35
C LEU A 393 -8.85 32.75 -4.86
N PRO A 394 -8.20 33.01 -3.72
CA PRO A 394 -7.96 34.39 -3.26
C PRO A 394 -7.17 35.18 -4.28
N SER A 395 -7.50 36.47 -4.40
CA SER A 395 -6.74 37.37 -5.28
C SER A 395 -5.27 37.42 -4.85
N LEU A 396 -4.35 37.15 -5.78
CA LEU A 396 -2.91 37.25 -5.54
C LEU A 396 -2.38 38.67 -5.63
N THR A 397 -3.18 39.62 -6.08
CA THR A 397 -2.80 41.03 -6.28
C THR A 397 -3.59 41.98 -5.40
N SER A 398 -4.82 41.63 -4.99
CA SER A 398 -5.63 42.41 -4.05
C SER A 398 -5.54 41.75 -2.66
N LEU A 399 -4.55 42.18 -1.90
CA LEU A 399 -4.28 41.68 -0.55
C LEU A 399 -4.96 42.58 0.50
N ASP A 400 -5.11 42.07 1.70
CA ASP A 400 -5.58 42.87 2.81
C ASP A 400 -4.57 43.94 3.26
N ARG A 401 -4.94 44.79 4.23
CA ARG A 401 -4.06 45.86 4.74
C ARG A 401 -2.73 45.37 5.36
N TYR A 402 -2.61 44.10 5.62
CA TYR A 402 -1.40 43.47 6.16
C TYR A 402 -0.62 42.68 5.12
N GLY A 403 -1.03 42.76 3.86
CA GLY A 403 -0.39 42.02 2.76
C GLY A 403 -0.77 40.55 2.73
N GLN A 404 -1.86 40.17 3.38
CA GLN A 404 -2.33 38.79 3.45
C GLN A 404 -3.40 38.50 2.39
N LEU A 405 -3.58 37.23 2.05
CA LEU A 405 -4.66 36.76 1.18
C LEU A 405 -6.01 36.93 1.91
N THR A 406 -7.02 37.44 1.21
CA THR A 406 -8.37 37.53 1.77
C THR A 406 -9.10 36.20 1.60
N ALA A 407 -9.54 35.59 2.70
CA ALA A 407 -10.33 34.38 2.65
C ALA A 407 -11.65 34.59 1.90
N THR A 408 -11.99 33.68 1.01
CA THR A 408 -13.21 33.73 0.19
C THR A 408 -14.28 32.74 0.66
N VAL A 409 -13.89 31.76 1.47
CA VAL A 409 -14.73 30.73 2.06
C VAL A 409 -14.52 30.70 3.57
N ASP A 410 -15.60 30.84 4.33
CA ASP A 410 -15.58 30.61 5.76
C ASP A 410 -15.43 29.10 6.02
N TYR A 411 -14.44 28.68 6.84
CA TYR A 411 -14.19 27.28 7.10
C TYR A 411 -15.38 26.53 7.68
N ARG A 412 -16.32 27.23 8.36
CA ARG A 412 -17.56 26.66 8.88
C ARG A 412 -18.53 26.25 7.76
N SER A 413 -18.41 26.85 6.57
CA SER A 413 -19.13 26.38 5.37
C SER A 413 -18.63 25.00 4.93
N VAL A 414 -17.33 24.71 5.06
CA VAL A 414 -16.78 23.36 4.81
C VAL A 414 -17.36 22.36 5.82
N PHE A 415 -17.41 22.73 7.10
CA PHE A 415 -17.97 21.86 8.15
C PHE A 415 -19.47 21.63 7.97
N ALA A 416 -20.25 22.68 7.66
CA ALA A 416 -21.68 22.54 7.38
C ALA A 416 -21.92 21.61 6.18
N SER A 417 -21.12 21.76 5.12
CA SER A 417 -21.20 20.92 3.91
C SER A 417 -20.85 19.44 4.16
N VAL A 418 -20.24 19.11 5.29
CA VAL A 418 -19.99 17.71 5.71
C VAL A 418 -21.02 17.27 6.75
N LEU A 419 -21.36 18.13 7.72
CA LEU A 419 -22.30 17.77 8.79
C LEU A 419 -23.70 17.45 8.26
N ASP A 420 -24.27 18.34 7.44
CA ASP A 420 -25.66 18.20 7.02
C ASP A 420 -25.86 17.05 6.02
N PRO A 421 -25.20 16.99 4.85
CA PRO A 421 -25.47 15.96 3.86
C PRO A 421 -24.78 14.63 4.15
N TRP A 422 -23.60 14.63 4.79
CA TRP A 422 -22.78 13.43 4.97
C TRP A 422 -22.97 12.78 6.33
N LEU A 423 -22.81 13.55 7.40
CA LEU A 423 -22.97 13.04 8.77
C LEU A 423 -24.43 13.07 9.25
N ARG A 424 -25.34 13.67 8.46
CA ARG A 424 -26.77 13.81 8.73
C ARG A 424 -27.08 14.44 10.09
N ALA A 425 -26.35 15.51 10.39
CA ALA A 425 -26.45 16.24 11.64
C ALA A 425 -26.78 17.71 11.38
N ASP A 426 -27.50 18.36 12.30
CA ASP A 426 -27.81 19.79 12.21
C ASP A 426 -26.55 20.63 12.47
N SER A 427 -25.94 21.10 11.40
CA SER A 427 -24.73 21.94 11.47
C SER A 427 -24.96 23.19 12.29
N ALA A 428 -26.14 23.81 12.22
CA ALA A 428 -26.44 25.04 12.93
C ALA A 428 -26.32 24.89 14.45
N THR A 429 -26.74 23.75 15.00
CA THR A 429 -26.59 23.40 16.40
C THR A 429 -25.14 23.11 16.75
N ILE A 430 -24.41 22.42 15.87
CA ILE A 430 -23.04 21.94 16.16
C ILE A 430 -22.02 23.08 16.07
N ILE A 431 -22.11 23.97 15.07
CA ILE A 431 -21.12 25.04 14.83
C ILE A 431 -21.68 26.46 15.11
N GLY A 432 -22.83 26.52 15.78
CA GLY A 432 -23.36 27.79 16.33
C GLY A 432 -23.89 28.76 15.27
N GLY A 433 -24.31 28.29 14.10
CA GLY A 433 -24.90 29.13 13.04
C GLY A 433 -25.12 28.40 11.75
N ARG A 434 -25.87 29.02 10.82
CA ARG A 434 -26.08 28.50 9.47
C ARG A 434 -25.00 29.04 8.55
N PHE A 435 -24.36 28.11 7.81
CA PHE A 435 -23.31 28.43 6.82
C PHE A 435 -23.71 27.85 5.47
N SER A 436 -23.11 28.39 4.40
CA SER A 436 -23.41 27.95 3.04
C SER A 436 -22.96 26.52 2.80
N ASP A 437 -23.83 25.72 2.18
CA ASP A 437 -23.42 24.43 1.63
C ASP A 437 -22.62 24.66 0.35
N LEU A 438 -21.43 24.11 0.28
CA LEU A 438 -20.51 24.19 -0.87
C LEU A 438 -20.83 23.13 -1.94
N GLY A 439 -21.83 22.30 -1.73
CA GLY A 439 -22.22 21.22 -2.64
C GLY A 439 -21.13 20.18 -2.82
N LEU A 440 -20.52 19.73 -1.73
CA LEU A 440 -19.38 18.81 -1.74
C LEU A 440 -19.74 17.37 -2.13
N PHE A 441 -21.02 16.99 -2.08
CA PHE A 441 -21.44 15.63 -2.33
C PHE A 441 -22.43 15.51 -3.48
N THR A 442 -22.34 14.41 -4.23
CA THR A 442 -23.29 14.06 -5.30
C THR A 442 -24.54 13.41 -4.73
N ALA A 443 -24.36 12.62 -3.65
CA ALA A 443 -25.40 11.91 -2.93
C ALA A 443 -25.00 11.70 -1.48
N GLY A 444 -25.94 11.28 -0.63
CA GLY A 444 -25.65 10.88 0.74
C GLY A 444 -24.93 9.53 0.82
N PRO A 445 -24.41 9.18 2.04
CA PRO A 445 -23.72 7.92 2.24
C PRO A 445 -24.61 6.72 1.90
N GLY A 446 -24.01 5.66 1.34
CA GLY A 446 -24.70 4.43 0.95
C GLY A 446 -25.44 4.51 -0.38
N ALA A 447 -25.39 5.65 -1.09
CA ALA A 447 -25.92 5.74 -2.44
C ALA A 447 -24.99 5.01 -3.44
N PRO A 448 -25.54 4.42 -4.53
CA PRO A 448 -24.69 3.80 -5.55
C PRO A 448 -23.65 4.78 -6.09
N VAL A 449 -22.39 4.35 -6.16
CA VAL A 449 -21.29 5.17 -6.69
C VAL A 449 -21.31 5.08 -8.22
N PRO A 450 -21.44 6.19 -8.94
CA PRO A 450 -21.24 6.21 -10.37
C PRO A 450 -19.75 6.15 -10.69
N GLY A 451 -19.27 5.08 -11.30
CA GLY A 451 -17.88 4.91 -11.73
C GLY A 451 -17.07 3.89 -10.93
N PRO A 452 -15.77 3.79 -11.19
CA PRO A 452 -14.92 2.70 -10.67
C PRO A 452 -14.63 2.74 -9.16
N GLY A 453 -14.94 3.84 -8.45
CA GLY A 453 -14.69 3.97 -6.99
C GLY A 453 -13.23 4.29 -6.63
N LEU A 454 -13.03 4.86 -5.42
CA LEU A 454 -11.72 5.32 -4.87
C LEU A 454 -10.88 4.13 -4.41
N GLY A 455 -10.67 3.18 -4.65
CA GLY A 455 -9.81 2.02 -4.28
C GLY A 455 -9.45 1.24 -5.52
N SER A 456 -10.16 1.47 -6.60
CA SER A 456 -9.76 1.04 -7.92
C SER A 456 -8.70 2.01 -8.42
N VAL A 457 -7.45 1.78 -8.01
CA VAL A 457 -6.28 2.37 -8.68
C VAL A 457 -6.47 2.07 -10.14
N GLY A 458 -6.57 3.13 -10.98
CA GLY A 458 -6.68 3.07 -12.43
C GLY A 458 -6.82 1.67 -13.00
N GLN A 459 -7.98 1.04 -12.81
CA GLN A 459 -8.31 -0.07 -13.67
C GLN A 459 -8.47 0.57 -15.05
N PRO A 460 -7.67 0.20 -16.03
CA PRO A 460 -8.11 0.42 -17.39
C PRO A 460 -9.51 -0.16 -17.43
N SER A 461 -10.48 0.63 -17.89
CA SER A 461 -11.90 0.32 -17.97
C SER A 461 -12.10 -1.05 -18.65
N GLY A 462 -12.09 -2.11 -17.86
CA GLY A 462 -12.20 -3.49 -18.33
C GLY A 462 -12.22 -4.41 -17.13
N THR A 463 -13.41 -4.70 -16.61
CA THR A 463 -13.69 -5.94 -15.86
C THR A 463 -13.71 -7.14 -16.81
N ALA A 464 -13.39 -6.94 -18.08
CA ALA A 464 -13.28 -8.02 -19.04
C ALA A 464 -12.03 -8.84 -18.72
N SER A 465 -12.23 -10.08 -18.36
CA SER A 465 -11.18 -11.08 -18.40
C SER A 465 -10.83 -11.35 -19.86
N HIS A 466 -9.55 -11.48 -20.13
CA HIS A 466 -9.02 -11.72 -21.46
C HIS A 466 -8.40 -13.11 -21.55
N ASP A 467 -8.73 -13.83 -22.60
CA ASP A 467 -8.17 -15.14 -22.85
C ASP A 467 -6.82 -15.03 -23.58
N PHE A 468 -6.00 -16.05 -23.42
CA PHE A 468 -4.65 -16.10 -23.95
C PHE A 468 -4.61 -16.76 -25.34
N THR A 469 -4.02 -16.08 -26.30
CA THR A 469 -3.67 -16.65 -27.60
C THR A 469 -2.16 -16.88 -27.65
N PRO A 470 -1.69 -18.13 -27.54
CA PRO A 470 -0.26 -18.44 -27.60
C PRO A 470 0.27 -18.38 -29.05
N MET A 471 1.49 -17.88 -29.19
CA MET A 471 2.15 -17.82 -30.51
C MET A 471 3.59 -18.28 -30.44
N THR A 472 4.17 -18.59 -31.62
CA THR A 472 5.61 -18.79 -31.73
C THR A 472 6.31 -17.47 -31.40
N PRO A 473 7.41 -17.47 -30.64
CA PRO A 473 8.07 -16.24 -30.22
C PRO A 473 8.38 -15.31 -31.41
N LEU A 474 7.85 -14.10 -31.35
CA LEU A 474 7.99 -13.04 -32.35
C LEU A 474 8.84 -11.91 -31.82
N ARG A 475 9.98 -11.59 -32.45
CA ARG A 475 10.79 -10.43 -32.08
C ARG A 475 10.14 -9.15 -32.53
N VAL A 476 9.78 -8.29 -31.54
CA VAL A 476 9.17 -6.97 -31.78
C VAL A 476 10.13 -5.81 -31.50
N LEU A 477 11.25 -6.08 -30.78
CA LEU A 477 12.28 -5.09 -30.51
C LEU A 477 13.66 -5.76 -30.49
N ASP A 478 14.62 -5.18 -31.17
CA ASP A 478 16.06 -5.41 -30.97
C ASP A 478 16.82 -4.12 -31.27
N THR A 479 17.24 -3.42 -30.22
CA THR A 479 17.93 -2.12 -30.39
C THR A 479 19.35 -2.25 -30.95
N ARG A 480 19.86 -3.47 -31.18
CA ARG A 480 21.18 -3.71 -31.77
C ARG A 480 21.13 -3.67 -33.30
N ASP A 481 20.00 -4.07 -33.88
CA ASP A 481 19.84 -4.20 -35.34
C ASP A 481 18.73 -3.31 -35.94
N GLY A 482 18.00 -2.58 -35.08
CA GLY A 482 16.95 -1.66 -35.52
C GLY A 482 15.56 -2.27 -35.61
N THR A 483 15.34 -3.53 -35.22
CA THR A 483 14.02 -4.14 -35.12
C THR A 483 13.16 -3.34 -34.14
N GLY A 484 11.93 -3.02 -34.51
CA GLY A 484 11.02 -2.18 -33.73
C GLY A 484 11.26 -0.66 -33.89
N GLY A 485 12.16 -0.24 -34.82
CA GLY A 485 12.42 1.15 -35.15
C GLY A 485 13.49 1.84 -34.29
N PHE A 486 14.19 1.10 -33.42
CA PHE A 486 15.21 1.64 -32.52
C PHE A 486 16.54 0.91 -32.76
N SER A 487 17.59 1.64 -33.22
CA SER A 487 18.89 1.07 -33.59
C SER A 487 20.03 1.50 -32.65
N ALA A 488 19.72 1.96 -31.45
CA ALA A 488 20.70 2.43 -30.44
C ALA A 488 20.29 1.98 -29.02
N PRO A 489 21.26 1.84 -28.10
CA PRO A 489 20.94 1.51 -26.71
C PRO A 489 20.08 2.62 -26.07
N ILE A 490 19.16 2.23 -25.20
CA ILE A 490 18.33 3.18 -24.43
C ILE A 490 19.23 3.82 -23.37
N GLY A 491 19.38 5.14 -23.40
CA GLY A 491 20.19 5.93 -22.46
C GLY A 491 19.58 6.02 -21.07
N ALA A 492 20.36 6.55 -20.11
CA ALA A 492 19.90 6.79 -18.73
C ALA A 492 18.69 7.72 -18.69
N GLN A 493 17.69 7.37 -17.86
CA GLN A 493 16.45 8.13 -17.68
C GLN A 493 15.69 8.40 -19.00
N LYS A 494 15.81 7.48 -19.95
CA LYS A 494 15.12 7.56 -21.23
C LYS A 494 14.08 6.45 -21.37
N ALA A 495 12.98 6.78 -22.02
CA ALA A 495 11.95 5.85 -22.43
C ALA A 495 11.81 5.82 -23.94
N ILE A 496 11.36 4.69 -24.45
CA ILE A 496 10.90 4.53 -25.83
C ILE A 496 9.46 4.06 -25.83
N THR A 497 8.71 4.41 -26.88
CA THR A 497 7.37 3.90 -27.16
C THR A 497 7.45 2.87 -28.26
N LEU A 498 7.22 1.60 -27.90
CA LEU A 498 7.28 0.47 -28.83
C LEU A 498 5.89 0.16 -29.36
N LYS A 499 5.70 0.19 -30.66
CA LYS A 499 4.50 -0.32 -31.31
C LYS A 499 4.53 -1.85 -31.29
N VAL A 500 3.53 -2.45 -30.63
CA VAL A 500 3.41 -3.92 -30.50
C VAL A 500 2.25 -4.44 -31.34
N ALA A 501 1.05 -3.90 -31.17
CA ALA A 501 -0.11 -4.31 -31.96
C ALA A 501 0.10 -4.07 -33.45
N GLY A 502 -0.23 -5.07 -34.28
CA GLY A 502 -0.05 -5.04 -35.72
C GLY A 502 1.39 -5.38 -36.18
N THR A 503 2.31 -5.76 -35.28
CA THR A 503 3.65 -6.21 -35.65
C THR A 503 3.61 -7.71 -35.95
N GLY A 504 4.11 -8.11 -37.14
CA GLY A 504 4.04 -9.50 -37.60
C GLY A 504 2.62 -10.04 -37.62
N ASP A 505 2.41 -11.19 -36.97
CA ASP A 505 1.09 -11.84 -36.89
C ASP A 505 0.21 -11.35 -35.73
N LEU A 506 0.63 -10.29 -35.00
CA LEU A 506 -0.20 -9.71 -33.91
C LEU A 506 -1.37 -8.92 -34.49
N PRO A 507 -2.59 -9.04 -33.91
CA PRO A 507 -3.73 -8.21 -34.28
C PRO A 507 -3.43 -6.72 -34.18
N THR A 508 -4.03 -5.92 -35.04
CA THR A 508 -3.87 -4.46 -35.04
C THR A 508 -4.65 -3.78 -33.91
N THR A 509 -5.70 -4.43 -33.38
CA THR A 509 -6.59 -3.94 -32.34
C THR A 509 -7.05 -5.11 -31.44
N GLY A 510 -7.66 -4.82 -30.29
CA GLY A 510 -8.25 -5.83 -29.42
C GLY A 510 -7.25 -6.56 -28.50
N ILE A 511 -5.99 -6.14 -28.46
CA ILE A 511 -4.98 -6.68 -27.53
C ILE A 511 -4.99 -5.83 -26.26
N ALA A 512 -5.29 -6.45 -25.12
CA ALA A 512 -5.20 -5.81 -23.81
C ALA A 512 -3.77 -5.86 -23.24
N ALA A 513 -3.09 -6.99 -23.42
CA ALA A 513 -1.70 -7.18 -22.99
C ALA A 513 -0.99 -8.23 -23.83
N VAL A 514 0.33 -8.20 -23.81
CA VAL A 514 1.18 -9.25 -24.37
C VAL A 514 2.08 -9.86 -23.30
N LEU A 515 2.40 -11.14 -23.45
CA LEU A 515 3.52 -11.75 -22.73
C LEU A 515 4.77 -11.58 -23.58
N MET A 516 5.75 -10.86 -23.04
CA MET A 516 7.03 -10.61 -23.71
C MET A 516 8.20 -11.10 -22.87
N ASN A 517 9.11 -11.84 -23.47
CA ASN A 517 10.42 -12.04 -22.87
C ASN A 517 11.29 -10.81 -23.19
N VAL A 518 11.55 -9.99 -22.17
CA VAL A 518 12.35 -8.76 -22.31
C VAL A 518 13.76 -9.04 -21.81
N THR A 519 14.76 -8.77 -22.66
CA THR A 519 16.18 -9.02 -22.36
C THR A 519 16.97 -7.72 -22.43
N VAL A 520 17.67 -7.39 -21.35
CA VAL A 520 18.73 -6.37 -21.32
C VAL A 520 20.03 -7.03 -21.74
N THR A 521 20.82 -6.35 -22.56
CA THR A 521 22.17 -6.80 -22.89
C THR A 521 23.14 -5.63 -22.99
N ALA A 522 24.41 -5.89 -22.61
CA ALA A 522 25.51 -4.91 -22.57
C ALA A 522 25.15 -3.60 -21.80
N PRO A 523 24.52 -3.64 -20.62
CA PRO A 523 24.28 -2.44 -19.82
C PRO A 523 25.60 -1.85 -19.32
N THR A 524 25.70 -0.51 -19.32
CA THR A 524 26.92 0.22 -18.91
C THR A 524 26.93 0.64 -17.45
N ALA A 525 25.78 0.59 -16.75
CA ALA A 525 25.62 0.91 -15.33
C ALA A 525 24.61 -0.05 -14.66
N PRO A 526 24.63 -0.21 -13.33
CA PRO A 526 23.56 -0.91 -12.63
C PRO A 526 22.24 -0.14 -12.78
N GLY A 527 21.14 -0.85 -13.06
CA GLY A 527 19.85 -0.21 -13.28
C GLY A 527 18.70 -1.19 -13.37
N TYR A 528 17.57 -0.69 -13.82
CA TYR A 528 16.36 -1.47 -14.08
C TYR A 528 15.63 -0.97 -15.33
N LEU A 529 14.84 -1.85 -15.94
CA LEU A 529 13.81 -1.47 -16.89
C LEU A 529 12.43 -1.48 -16.24
N THR A 530 11.56 -0.59 -16.71
CA THR A 530 10.13 -0.63 -16.49
C THR A 530 9.41 -0.73 -17.82
N VAL A 531 8.41 -1.62 -17.90
CA VAL A 531 7.53 -1.78 -19.07
C VAL A 531 6.10 -1.48 -18.60
N TRP A 532 5.38 -0.62 -19.37
CA TRP A 532 4.01 -0.20 -19.02
C TRP A 532 3.23 0.22 -20.28
N PRO A 533 1.88 0.43 -20.22
CA PRO A 533 1.13 1.00 -21.35
C PRO A 533 1.65 2.41 -21.68
N ALA A 534 2.04 2.68 -22.92
CA ALA A 534 2.80 3.89 -23.27
C ALA A 534 2.08 5.20 -22.96
N SER A 535 0.75 5.23 -23.01
CA SER A 535 -0.07 6.41 -22.65
C SER A 535 -0.32 6.59 -21.15
N ALA A 536 -0.02 5.57 -20.33
CA ALA A 536 -0.18 5.65 -18.88
C ALA A 536 1.06 6.24 -18.21
N GLU A 537 0.90 6.70 -16.98
CA GLU A 537 2.04 7.10 -16.15
C GLU A 537 2.93 5.89 -15.86
N ARG A 538 4.26 6.09 -15.93
CA ARG A 538 5.23 5.03 -15.66
C ARG A 538 5.16 4.61 -14.19
N PRO A 539 4.89 3.32 -13.87
CA PRO A 539 4.83 2.84 -12.50
C PRO A 539 6.21 2.84 -11.82
N LEU A 540 6.21 2.81 -10.49
CA LEU A 540 7.44 2.67 -9.70
C LEU A 540 8.02 1.24 -9.74
N ALA A 541 7.27 0.27 -10.24
CA ALA A 541 7.68 -1.12 -10.36
C ALA A 541 8.79 -1.29 -11.42
N SER A 542 9.76 -2.15 -11.15
CA SER A 542 10.74 -2.58 -12.14
C SER A 542 10.31 -3.89 -12.78
N SER A 543 10.39 -4.00 -14.10
CA SER A 543 10.13 -5.25 -14.81
C SER A 543 11.34 -6.17 -14.80
N LEU A 544 12.56 -5.63 -14.83
CA LEU A 544 13.81 -6.38 -14.64
C LEU A 544 14.93 -5.47 -14.11
N ASN A 545 15.92 -6.09 -13.43
CA ASN A 545 17.07 -5.41 -12.82
C ASN A 545 18.36 -5.99 -13.39
N PHE A 546 19.40 -5.17 -13.53
CA PHE A 546 20.65 -5.57 -14.15
C PHE A 546 21.88 -4.85 -13.56
N VAL A 547 23.06 -5.45 -13.78
CA VAL A 547 24.37 -4.83 -13.49
C VAL A 547 25.21 -4.74 -14.77
N PRO A 548 26.27 -3.92 -14.79
CA PRO A 548 27.08 -3.71 -15.98
C PRO A 548 27.55 -5.01 -16.64
N GLY A 549 27.46 -5.07 -17.97
CA GLY A 549 27.91 -6.20 -18.78
C GLY A 549 27.05 -7.47 -18.69
N GLN A 550 25.99 -7.47 -17.92
CA GLN A 550 25.09 -8.62 -17.77
C GLN A 550 24.09 -8.72 -18.93
N THR A 551 23.74 -9.95 -19.34
CA THR A 551 22.57 -10.21 -20.19
C THR A 551 21.51 -10.88 -19.34
N VAL A 552 20.36 -10.22 -19.12
CA VAL A 552 19.29 -10.65 -18.20
C VAL A 552 17.96 -10.64 -18.92
N PRO A 553 17.29 -11.78 -19.05
CA PRO A 553 15.91 -11.88 -19.48
C PRO A 553 14.95 -11.85 -18.29
N ASN A 554 13.71 -11.42 -18.50
CA ASN A 554 12.56 -11.68 -17.65
C ASN A 554 11.31 -11.75 -18.53
N LEU A 555 10.39 -12.65 -18.19
CA LEU A 555 9.07 -12.65 -18.82
C LEU A 555 8.25 -11.50 -18.19
N VAL A 556 7.60 -10.70 -19.03
CA VAL A 556 6.86 -9.51 -18.61
C VAL A 556 5.44 -9.59 -19.17
N VAL A 557 4.46 -9.35 -18.31
CA VAL A 557 3.10 -9.00 -18.74
C VAL A 557 3.12 -7.52 -19.10
N ALA A 558 3.02 -7.19 -20.37
CA ALA A 558 3.02 -5.82 -20.86
C ALA A 558 1.63 -5.44 -21.34
N SER A 559 0.93 -4.65 -20.54
CA SER A 559 -0.30 -4.00 -20.95
C SER A 559 -0.01 -3.04 -22.12
N LEU A 560 -0.93 -2.95 -23.07
CA LEU A 560 -0.82 -2.01 -24.17
C LEU A 560 -1.78 -0.85 -23.99
N ASP A 561 -1.43 0.31 -24.52
CA ASP A 561 -2.36 1.43 -24.59
C ASP A 561 -3.40 1.22 -25.71
N ALA A 562 -4.35 2.14 -25.84
CA ALA A 562 -5.43 2.08 -26.84
C ALA A 562 -4.90 2.01 -28.28
N ASP A 563 -3.70 2.55 -28.50
CA ASP A 563 -3.02 2.52 -29.79
C ASP A 563 -2.13 1.27 -29.98
N GLY A 564 -2.12 0.36 -29.02
CA GLY A 564 -1.35 -0.88 -29.03
C GLY A 564 0.15 -0.70 -28.81
N ASN A 565 0.55 0.28 -28.01
CA ASN A 565 1.95 0.58 -27.69
C ASN A 565 2.31 0.19 -26.26
N ALA A 566 3.58 -0.17 -26.05
CA ALA A 566 4.20 -0.33 -24.74
C ALA A 566 5.33 0.70 -24.55
N GLY A 567 5.41 1.30 -23.37
CA GLY A 567 6.56 2.11 -22.96
C GLY A 567 7.66 1.23 -22.37
N ILE A 568 8.93 1.52 -22.67
CA ILE A 568 10.09 0.85 -22.08
C ILE A 568 11.08 1.91 -21.60
N PHE A 569 11.31 1.96 -20.29
CA PHE A 569 12.19 2.94 -19.64
C PHE A 569 13.46 2.28 -19.11
N ASN A 570 14.61 2.95 -19.30
CA ASN A 570 15.88 2.59 -18.67
C ASN A 570 16.28 3.60 -17.59
N SER A 571 16.52 3.08 -16.38
CA SER A 571 16.82 3.94 -15.20
C SER A 571 18.25 4.50 -15.18
N ALA A 572 19.26 3.82 -15.72
CA ALA A 572 20.66 4.25 -15.58
C ALA A 572 21.55 3.71 -16.68
N GLY A 573 22.62 4.44 -16.99
CA GLY A 573 23.57 4.08 -18.04
C GLY A 573 22.90 3.96 -19.41
N ALA A 574 23.49 3.19 -20.29
CA ALA A 574 22.94 2.83 -21.59
C ALA A 574 22.84 1.30 -21.68
N THR A 575 21.76 0.78 -22.28
CA THR A 575 21.57 -0.66 -22.46
C THR A 575 20.84 -0.98 -23.75
N HIS A 576 21.23 -2.06 -24.41
CA HIS A 576 20.41 -2.63 -25.46
C HIS A 576 19.27 -3.44 -24.87
N VAL A 577 18.13 -3.42 -25.57
CA VAL A 577 16.92 -4.12 -25.20
C VAL A 577 16.41 -4.96 -26.35
N ILE A 578 16.02 -6.19 -26.03
CA ILE A 578 15.41 -7.14 -26.95
C ILE A 578 14.05 -7.50 -26.35
N ALA A 579 12.99 -7.60 -27.17
CA ALA A 579 11.69 -8.07 -26.72
C ALA A 579 11.11 -9.07 -27.73
N ASP A 580 10.76 -10.25 -27.21
CA ASP A 580 10.16 -11.34 -27.97
C ASP A 580 8.76 -11.65 -27.40
N VAL A 581 7.68 -11.43 -28.17
CA VAL A 581 6.30 -11.73 -27.78
C VAL A 581 6.05 -13.23 -27.93
N VAL A 582 5.47 -13.87 -26.91
CA VAL A 582 5.16 -15.30 -26.86
C VAL A 582 3.66 -15.59 -26.92
N GLY A 583 2.84 -14.56 -26.84
CA GLY A 583 1.38 -14.59 -26.92
C GLY A 583 0.75 -13.30 -26.44
N TYR A 584 -0.55 -13.18 -26.60
CA TYR A 584 -1.32 -12.00 -26.22
C TYR A 584 -2.64 -12.36 -25.56
N PHE A 585 -3.17 -11.42 -24.80
CA PHE A 585 -4.49 -11.46 -24.17
C PHE A 585 -5.41 -10.45 -24.87
N GLY A 586 -6.57 -10.90 -25.30
CA GLY A 586 -7.49 -10.07 -26.07
C GLY A 586 -8.96 -10.45 -25.84
N ALA A 587 -9.83 -9.76 -26.59
CA ALA A 587 -11.28 -9.97 -26.52
C ALA A 587 -11.78 -11.16 -27.39
N GLU A 588 -10.90 -11.71 -28.23
CA GLU A 588 -11.23 -12.90 -29.05
C GLU A 588 -11.13 -14.15 -28.17
N ALA A 589 -11.91 -15.19 -28.55
CA ALA A 589 -11.87 -16.48 -27.87
C ALA A 589 -10.44 -17.04 -27.85
N GLY A 590 -9.95 -17.39 -26.69
CA GLY A 590 -8.62 -17.92 -26.45
C GLY A 590 -8.67 -19.00 -25.37
N ALA A 591 -7.54 -19.19 -24.70
CA ALA A 591 -7.39 -20.19 -23.64
C ALA A 591 -7.31 -19.50 -22.27
N GLY A 592 -8.03 -20.04 -21.28
CA GLY A 592 -7.94 -19.61 -19.87
C GLY A 592 -6.78 -20.28 -19.14
N LEU A 593 -6.25 -19.62 -18.10
CA LEU A 593 -5.20 -20.17 -17.24
C LEU A 593 -5.77 -21.15 -16.22
N VAL A 594 -5.21 -22.35 -16.15
CA VAL A 594 -5.35 -23.28 -15.03
C VAL A 594 -4.05 -23.27 -14.24
N ALA A 595 -4.06 -22.61 -13.07
CA ALA A 595 -2.87 -22.49 -12.22
C ALA A 595 -2.69 -23.76 -11.37
N LEU A 596 -1.45 -24.22 -11.26
CA LEU A 596 -1.07 -25.43 -10.54
C LEU A 596 -0.14 -25.12 -9.37
N THR A 597 -0.14 -25.98 -8.35
CA THR A 597 0.99 -26.01 -7.41
C THR A 597 2.23 -26.41 -8.19
N PRO A 598 3.36 -25.68 -8.07
CA PRO A 598 4.56 -25.95 -8.86
C PRO A 598 4.99 -27.42 -8.80
N THR A 599 5.06 -28.07 -9.95
CA THR A 599 5.33 -29.52 -10.08
C THR A 599 6.50 -29.76 -11.03
N ARG A 600 7.52 -30.50 -10.56
CA ARG A 600 8.70 -30.80 -11.38
C ARG A 600 8.38 -31.78 -12.49
N VAL A 601 8.62 -31.36 -13.74
CA VAL A 601 8.45 -32.19 -14.95
C VAL A 601 9.77 -32.49 -15.63
N LEU A 602 10.86 -31.78 -15.29
CA LEU A 602 12.21 -32.05 -15.79
C LEU A 602 13.26 -31.78 -14.70
N ASP A 603 14.16 -32.72 -14.52
CA ASP A 603 15.46 -32.48 -13.85
C ASP A 603 16.50 -33.41 -14.45
N THR A 604 17.36 -32.86 -15.30
CA THR A 604 18.35 -33.62 -16.03
C THR A 604 19.47 -34.18 -15.16
N ARG A 605 19.59 -33.73 -13.91
CA ARG A 605 20.55 -34.29 -12.93
C ARG A 605 20.07 -35.66 -12.40
N SER A 606 18.77 -35.79 -12.23
CA SER A 606 18.14 -37.03 -11.71
C SER A 606 17.50 -37.90 -12.78
N GLY A 607 17.33 -37.39 -14.02
CA GLY A 607 16.59 -38.06 -15.08
C GLY A 607 15.07 -37.93 -14.97
N ALA A 608 14.55 -37.04 -14.10
CA ALA A 608 13.12 -36.75 -14.04
C ALA A 608 12.64 -36.20 -15.39
N GLY A 609 11.44 -36.61 -15.83
CA GLY A 609 10.89 -36.25 -17.14
C GLY A 609 11.46 -37.11 -18.29
N GLY A 610 12.14 -38.23 -17.96
CA GLY A 610 12.71 -39.13 -18.98
C GLY A 610 13.97 -38.60 -19.69
N ILE A 611 14.47 -37.43 -19.27
CA ILE A 611 15.65 -36.78 -19.88
C ILE A 611 16.76 -36.69 -18.82
N GLY A 612 17.76 -37.55 -18.92
CA GLY A 612 18.94 -37.56 -18.03
C GLY A 612 20.18 -36.97 -18.67
N GLY A 613 21.10 -36.49 -17.83
CA GLY A 613 22.38 -35.91 -18.25
C GLY A 613 22.31 -34.49 -18.79
N ALA A 614 23.41 -33.74 -18.61
CA ALA A 614 23.48 -32.34 -19.06
C ALA A 614 23.28 -32.25 -20.59
N PHE A 615 22.63 -31.19 -21.03
CA PHE A 615 22.56 -30.80 -22.44
C PHE A 615 23.96 -30.39 -22.95
N GLY A 616 24.33 -30.79 -24.14
CA GLY A 616 25.53 -30.35 -24.87
C GLY A 616 25.26 -28.99 -25.58
N ALA A 617 26.36 -28.45 -26.13
CA ALA A 617 26.26 -27.24 -26.95
C ALA A 617 25.54 -27.55 -28.27
N GLY A 618 24.57 -26.72 -28.67
CA GLY A 618 23.76 -26.91 -29.86
C GLY A 618 22.72 -28.05 -29.77
N GLU A 619 22.55 -28.63 -28.63
CA GLU A 619 21.65 -29.76 -28.43
C GLU A 619 20.20 -29.34 -28.18
N THR A 620 19.27 -30.07 -28.79
CA THR A 620 17.83 -29.95 -28.58
C THR A 620 17.27 -31.28 -28.06
N ARG A 621 16.38 -31.20 -27.05
CA ARG A 621 15.66 -32.36 -26.54
C ARG A 621 14.18 -32.04 -26.39
N ARG A 622 13.31 -33.00 -26.72
CA ARG A 622 11.86 -32.87 -26.59
C ARG A 622 11.42 -33.23 -25.19
N LEU A 623 10.57 -32.40 -24.60
CA LEU A 623 9.93 -32.59 -23.29
C LEU A 623 8.41 -32.74 -23.48
N ALA A 624 7.83 -33.87 -23.13
CA ALA A 624 6.39 -34.07 -23.10
C ALA A 624 5.79 -33.24 -21.94
N ILE A 625 4.65 -32.62 -22.18
CA ILE A 625 3.91 -31.78 -21.23
C ILE A 625 2.49 -32.29 -21.05
N ALA A 626 1.72 -32.45 -22.14
CA ALA A 626 0.37 -32.98 -22.08
C ALA A 626 0.38 -34.42 -21.55
N GLY A 627 -0.52 -34.72 -20.62
CA GLY A 627 -0.60 -36.02 -19.94
C GLY A 627 0.46 -36.28 -18.88
N VAL A 628 1.31 -35.28 -18.55
CA VAL A 628 2.35 -35.42 -17.52
C VAL A 628 1.86 -34.81 -16.21
N SER A 629 1.92 -35.58 -15.13
CA SER A 629 1.49 -35.18 -13.78
C SER A 629 0.01 -34.73 -13.77
N THR A 630 -0.27 -33.49 -13.43
CA THR A 630 -1.63 -32.90 -13.36
C THR A 630 -2.03 -32.17 -14.64
N VAL A 631 -1.20 -32.16 -15.68
CA VAL A 631 -1.52 -31.51 -16.97
C VAL A 631 -2.38 -32.49 -17.81
N PRO A 632 -3.57 -32.09 -18.29
CA PRO A 632 -4.41 -32.95 -19.13
C PRO A 632 -3.76 -33.37 -20.45
N VAL A 633 -4.25 -34.45 -21.05
CA VAL A 633 -3.80 -34.89 -22.37
C VAL A 633 -4.32 -33.98 -23.47
N ASP A 634 -5.56 -33.53 -23.34
CA ASP A 634 -6.30 -32.74 -24.34
C ASP A 634 -6.61 -31.34 -23.83
N GLY A 635 -6.88 -30.42 -24.73
CA GLY A 635 -7.30 -29.04 -24.43
C GLY A 635 -6.18 -28.11 -23.96
N VAL A 636 -4.94 -28.55 -23.86
CA VAL A 636 -3.81 -27.72 -23.43
C VAL A 636 -3.17 -27.03 -24.63
N THR A 637 -3.28 -25.71 -24.69
CA THR A 637 -2.75 -24.90 -25.81
C THR A 637 -1.35 -24.38 -25.55
N ALA A 638 -1.03 -24.07 -24.27
CA ALA A 638 0.30 -23.60 -23.86
C ALA A 638 0.60 -24.01 -22.42
N VAL A 639 1.89 -24.12 -22.09
CA VAL A 639 2.37 -24.43 -20.74
C VAL A 639 3.03 -23.20 -20.11
N VAL A 640 2.85 -23.07 -18.80
CA VAL A 640 3.54 -22.06 -17.95
C VAL A 640 4.53 -22.80 -17.05
N MET A 641 5.82 -22.58 -17.24
CA MET A 641 6.89 -23.29 -16.53
C MET A 641 7.93 -22.32 -15.98
N ASN A 642 8.43 -22.58 -14.80
CA ASN A 642 9.70 -22.01 -14.36
C ASN A 642 10.84 -22.92 -14.85
N VAL A 643 11.63 -22.42 -15.80
CA VAL A 643 12.78 -23.15 -16.35
C VAL A 643 14.06 -22.61 -15.73
N THR A 644 14.91 -23.50 -15.24
CA THR A 644 16.17 -23.15 -14.57
C THR A 644 17.33 -23.85 -15.25
N VAL A 645 18.33 -23.06 -15.66
CA VAL A 645 19.66 -23.56 -16.05
C VAL A 645 20.51 -23.66 -14.80
N THR A 646 21.20 -24.77 -14.62
CA THR A 646 22.15 -24.93 -13.52
C THR A 646 23.44 -25.63 -13.99
N GLU A 647 24.54 -25.32 -13.33
CA GLU A 647 25.88 -25.86 -13.63
C GLU A 647 26.34 -25.65 -15.08
N PRO A 648 26.09 -24.48 -15.70
CA PRO A 648 26.58 -24.25 -17.07
C PRO A 648 28.10 -24.11 -17.10
N THR A 649 28.73 -24.73 -18.11
CA THR A 649 30.19 -24.73 -18.27
C THR A 649 30.73 -23.62 -19.18
N SER A 650 29.86 -22.96 -19.94
CA SER A 650 30.17 -21.85 -20.86
C SER A 650 29.03 -20.84 -20.88
N PRO A 651 29.27 -19.59 -21.33
CA PRO A 651 28.19 -18.67 -21.62
C PRO A 651 27.25 -19.22 -22.69
N GLY A 652 25.96 -18.96 -22.56
CA GLY A 652 24.98 -19.42 -23.53
C GLY A 652 23.55 -18.98 -23.19
N TYR A 653 22.60 -19.55 -23.91
CA TYR A 653 21.19 -19.34 -23.72
C TYR A 653 20.38 -20.63 -23.94
N VAL A 654 19.20 -20.67 -23.36
CA VAL A 654 18.19 -21.69 -23.61
C VAL A 654 17.04 -21.09 -24.39
N THR A 655 16.56 -21.80 -25.39
CA THR A 655 15.29 -21.52 -26.09
C THR A 655 14.32 -22.66 -25.81
N VAL A 656 13.10 -22.30 -25.40
CA VAL A 656 11.95 -23.22 -25.27
C VAL A 656 10.96 -22.85 -26.37
N TYR A 657 10.54 -23.81 -27.17
CA TYR A 657 9.67 -23.56 -28.31
C TYR A 657 8.77 -24.78 -28.60
N PRO A 658 7.66 -24.60 -29.36
CA PRO A 658 6.74 -25.70 -29.67
C PRO A 658 7.45 -26.87 -30.38
N ALA A 659 7.19 -28.08 -29.92
CA ALA A 659 7.77 -29.27 -30.55
C ALA A 659 7.32 -29.39 -32.02
N GLY A 660 8.24 -29.85 -32.87
CA GLY A 660 7.98 -29.98 -34.30
C GLY A 660 7.98 -28.67 -35.10
N GLN A 661 8.25 -27.52 -34.46
CA GLN A 661 8.37 -26.24 -35.14
C GLN A 661 9.85 -25.84 -35.30
N PRO A 662 10.19 -25.02 -36.33
CA PRO A 662 11.51 -24.43 -36.42
C PRO A 662 11.88 -23.63 -35.18
N ARG A 663 13.13 -23.75 -34.71
CA ARG A 663 13.60 -22.95 -33.55
C ARG A 663 13.56 -21.45 -33.87
N PRO A 664 12.87 -20.64 -33.06
CA PRO A 664 12.84 -19.18 -33.25
C PRO A 664 14.17 -18.51 -32.90
N VAL A 665 14.36 -17.28 -33.38
CA VAL A 665 15.50 -16.41 -33.00
C VAL A 665 15.20 -15.71 -31.65
N ALA A 666 14.84 -16.45 -30.63
CA ALA A 666 14.52 -15.95 -29.29
C ALA A 666 15.27 -16.75 -28.24
N SER A 667 15.60 -16.14 -27.13
CA SER A 667 16.15 -16.80 -25.95
C SER A 667 15.21 -16.60 -24.75
N ASN A 668 14.92 -17.68 -24.03
CA ASN A 668 14.13 -17.57 -22.80
C ASN A 668 15.00 -17.32 -21.56
N LEU A 669 16.20 -17.89 -21.51
CA LEU A 669 17.19 -17.73 -20.46
C LEU A 669 18.55 -17.45 -21.07
N ASN A 670 19.33 -16.56 -20.41
CA ASN A 670 20.72 -16.31 -20.75
C ASN A 670 21.58 -16.58 -19.50
N PHE A 671 22.69 -17.27 -19.66
CA PHE A 671 23.48 -17.73 -18.53
C PHE A 671 24.99 -17.57 -18.74
N MET A 672 25.70 -17.49 -17.62
CA MET A 672 27.17 -17.50 -17.56
C MET A 672 27.66 -18.74 -16.80
N PRO A 673 28.89 -19.17 -16.98
CA PRO A 673 29.46 -20.35 -16.32
C PRO A 673 29.23 -20.29 -14.80
N GLY A 674 28.78 -21.42 -14.22
CA GLY A 674 28.62 -21.60 -12.79
C GLY A 674 27.41 -20.87 -12.16
N LEU A 675 26.64 -20.10 -12.93
CA LEU A 675 25.43 -19.43 -12.40
C LEU A 675 24.18 -20.28 -12.60
N THR A 676 23.33 -20.32 -11.58
CA THR A 676 21.99 -20.90 -11.69
C THR A 676 21.01 -19.78 -12.02
N VAL A 677 20.33 -19.86 -13.17
CA VAL A 677 19.46 -18.82 -13.69
C VAL A 677 18.07 -19.39 -13.96
N PRO A 678 17.02 -18.91 -13.30
CA PRO A 678 15.63 -19.24 -13.60
C PRO A 678 15.02 -18.17 -14.52
N ASN A 679 13.97 -18.54 -15.25
CA ASN A 679 13.02 -17.60 -15.86
C ASN A 679 11.67 -18.29 -16.00
N LEU A 680 10.56 -17.55 -15.80
CA LEU A 680 9.26 -18.06 -16.19
C LEU A 680 9.15 -18.09 -17.71
N VAL A 681 8.66 -19.18 -18.23
CA VAL A 681 8.50 -19.42 -19.66
C VAL A 681 7.05 -19.80 -19.95
N VAL A 682 6.42 -19.11 -20.88
CA VAL A 682 5.15 -19.53 -21.47
C VAL A 682 5.44 -19.99 -22.90
N CYS A 683 5.03 -21.21 -23.21
CA CYS A 683 5.31 -21.79 -24.50
C CYS A 683 4.06 -22.52 -25.05
N LYS A 684 3.67 -22.17 -26.29
CA LYS A 684 2.69 -22.92 -27.06
C LYS A 684 3.13 -24.38 -27.16
N LEU A 685 2.21 -25.33 -27.08
CA LEU A 685 2.54 -26.74 -27.28
C LEU A 685 2.51 -27.11 -28.77
N GLY A 686 3.46 -27.94 -29.18
CA GLY A 686 3.44 -28.67 -30.44
C GLY A 686 3.31 -30.16 -30.15
N ASP A 687 2.24 -30.81 -30.61
CA ASP A 687 1.93 -32.24 -30.33
C ASP A 687 2.07 -32.58 -28.82
N GLY A 688 1.51 -31.72 -27.95
CA GLY A 688 1.51 -31.92 -26.51
C GLY A 688 2.90 -31.76 -25.83
N ALA A 689 3.92 -31.18 -26.52
CA ALA A 689 5.28 -31.12 -26.04
C ALA A 689 5.95 -29.78 -26.38
N VAL A 690 7.10 -29.55 -25.76
CA VAL A 690 8.02 -28.45 -26.10
C VAL A 690 9.40 -28.99 -26.42
N GLU A 691 10.18 -28.21 -27.17
CA GLU A 691 11.61 -28.46 -27.38
C GLU A 691 12.45 -27.51 -26.56
N LEU A 692 13.53 -28.04 -25.99
CA LEU A 692 14.49 -27.32 -25.17
C LEU A 692 15.84 -27.35 -25.89
N PHE A 693 16.36 -26.17 -26.25
CA PHE A 693 17.64 -26.00 -26.94
C PHE A 693 18.67 -25.32 -26.03
N ASN A 694 19.86 -25.88 -25.92
CA ASN A 694 21.00 -25.28 -25.24
C ASN A 694 22.05 -24.80 -26.27
N SER A 695 22.37 -23.50 -26.26
CA SER A 695 23.27 -22.91 -27.29
C SER A 695 24.75 -23.16 -27.04
N GLY A 696 25.19 -23.31 -25.78
CA GLY A 696 26.61 -23.31 -25.45
C GLY A 696 26.99 -24.15 -24.26
N GLY A 697 28.20 -24.78 -24.34
CA GLY A 697 28.71 -25.59 -23.25
C GLY A 697 27.83 -26.76 -22.86
N ARG A 698 28.04 -27.24 -21.63
CA ARG A 698 27.18 -28.23 -20.99
C ARG A 698 26.38 -27.55 -19.89
N SER A 699 25.10 -27.87 -19.80
CA SER A 699 24.23 -27.32 -18.73
C SER A 699 23.16 -28.33 -18.33
N HIS A 700 22.84 -28.37 -17.05
CA HIS A 700 21.65 -29.05 -16.58
C HIS A 700 20.42 -28.14 -16.66
N LEU A 701 19.28 -28.73 -16.99
CA LEU A 701 17.98 -28.03 -17.04
C LEU A 701 17.03 -28.66 -16.03
N VAL A 702 16.28 -27.77 -15.37
CA VAL A 702 15.18 -28.08 -14.47
C VAL A 702 13.96 -27.33 -14.96
N ALA A 703 12.79 -28.00 -15.01
CA ALA A 703 11.53 -27.32 -15.33
C ALA A 703 10.44 -27.73 -14.33
N ASP A 704 9.77 -26.73 -13.80
CA ASP A 704 8.64 -26.87 -12.90
C ASP A 704 7.41 -26.24 -13.55
N VAL A 705 6.37 -27.04 -13.85
CA VAL A 705 5.08 -26.53 -14.36
C VAL A 705 4.35 -25.83 -13.22
N VAL A 706 3.89 -24.60 -13.45
CA VAL A 706 3.13 -23.77 -12.52
C VAL A 706 1.68 -23.52 -13.00
N GLY A 707 1.38 -23.92 -14.24
CA GLY A 707 0.06 -23.82 -14.85
C GLY A 707 0.10 -24.17 -16.34
N TYR A 708 -1.05 -24.13 -16.94
CA TYR A 708 -1.22 -24.28 -18.40
C TYR A 708 -2.41 -23.44 -18.86
N PHE A 709 -2.43 -23.10 -20.14
CA PHE A 709 -3.59 -22.48 -20.77
C PHE A 709 -4.43 -23.56 -21.47
N SER A 710 -5.72 -23.51 -21.22
CA SER A 710 -6.70 -24.48 -21.68
C SER A 710 -7.80 -23.80 -22.48
N ASP A 711 -8.24 -24.41 -23.59
CA ASP A 711 -9.42 -24.04 -24.35
C ASP A 711 -10.71 -24.69 -23.81
N ALA A 712 -10.60 -25.46 -22.73
CA ALA A 712 -11.75 -25.96 -21.97
C ALA A 712 -12.29 -24.88 -21.02
N ASP A 713 -13.57 -25.03 -20.61
CA ASP A 713 -14.28 -24.05 -19.77
C ASP A 713 -13.76 -23.89 -18.34
N ASP A 714 -12.66 -24.57 -17.95
CA ASP A 714 -12.08 -24.56 -16.62
C ASP A 714 -10.96 -23.52 -16.41
N GLY A 715 -10.53 -22.87 -17.48
CA GLY A 715 -9.47 -21.86 -17.46
C GLY A 715 -9.97 -20.48 -17.01
N ALA A 716 -9.11 -19.75 -16.31
CA ALA A 716 -9.37 -18.39 -15.84
C ALA A 716 -8.83 -17.35 -16.83
N GLY A 717 -9.66 -16.38 -17.20
CA GLY A 717 -9.23 -15.26 -18.03
C GLY A 717 -8.39 -14.24 -17.23
N MET A 718 -7.45 -13.57 -17.88
CA MET A 718 -6.58 -12.59 -17.25
C MET A 718 -7.23 -11.22 -17.17
N VAL A 719 -7.19 -10.62 -16.00
CA VAL A 719 -7.47 -9.20 -15.80
C VAL A 719 -6.15 -8.47 -15.62
N VAL A 720 -5.90 -7.54 -16.54
CA VAL A 720 -4.66 -6.75 -16.57
C VAL A 720 -4.74 -5.63 -15.55
N VAL A 721 -3.64 -5.40 -14.80
CA VAL A 721 -3.53 -4.28 -13.88
C VAL A 721 -2.24 -3.48 -14.15
N ASN A 722 -2.24 -2.20 -13.84
CA ASN A 722 -0.98 -1.47 -13.78
C ASN A 722 -0.11 -2.07 -12.67
N PRO A 723 1.20 -2.28 -12.91
CA PRO A 723 2.09 -2.88 -11.93
C PRO A 723 1.98 -2.19 -10.57
N THR A 724 1.48 -2.91 -9.55
CA THR A 724 1.19 -2.38 -8.22
C THR A 724 2.01 -3.12 -7.18
N ARG A 725 2.72 -2.39 -6.32
CA ARG A 725 3.52 -2.99 -5.26
C ARG A 725 2.66 -3.57 -4.15
N LEU A 726 2.67 -4.90 -3.99
CA LEU A 726 2.02 -5.60 -2.89
C LEU A 726 2.98 -5.82 -1.72
N ALA A 727 4.27 -6.02 -1.99
CA ALA A 727 5.26 -6.22 -0.94
C ALA A 727 6.57 -5.48 -1.23
N ASP A 728 7.13 -4.88 -0.20
CA ASP A 728 8.51 -4.41 -0.13
C ASP A 728 9.02 -4.59 1.29
N SER A 729 9.69 -5.70 1.53
CA SER A 729 10.16 -6.04 2.88
C SER A 729 11.23 -5.08 3.42
N ARG A 730 11.84 -4.23 2.59
CA ARG A 730 12.75 -3.16 3.02
C ARG A 730 12.00 -2.07 3.78
N GLN A 731 10.74 -1.86 3.43
CA GLN A 731 9.84 -0.86 4.01
C GLN A 731 8.80 -1.50 4.94
N GLY A 732 8.79 -2.83 5.08
CA GLY A 732 7.79 -3.56 5.85
C GLY A 732 6.40 -3.63 5.19
N LEU A 733 6.30 -3.29 3.89
CA LEU A 733 5.06 -3.40 3.13
C LEU A 733 4.81 -4.87 2.77
N GLY A 734 3.63 -5.38 3.06
CA GLY A 734 3.16 -6.74 2.73
C GLY A 734 3.94 -7.88 3.40
N LEU A 735 5.21 -7.68 3.69
CA LEU A 735 6.11 -8.58 4.37
C LEU A 735 6.88 -7.82 5.45
N GLY A 736 6.89 -8.31 6.69
CA GLY A 736 7.34 -7.59 7.89
C GLY A 736 8.83 -7.25 7.97
N GLY A 737 9.65 -7.67 7.01
CA GLY A 737 11.11 -7.45 6.99
C GLY A 737 11.82 -8.43 6.08
N ALA A 738 13.17 -8.43 6.12
CA ALA A 738 13.97 -9.39 5.38
C ALA A 738 13.68 -10.82 5.86
N LEU A 739 13.39 -11.73 4.93
CA LEU A 739 13.16 -13.14 5.24
C LEU A 739 14.47 -13.82 5.61
N GLY A 740 14.49 -14.57 6.72
CA GLY A 740 15.59 -15.42 7.15
C GLY A 740 15.66 -16.73 6.37
N GLY A 741 16.82 -17.41 6.44
CA GLY A 741 16.98 -18.73 5.85
C GLY A 741 16.07 -19.77 6.54
N GLY A 742 15.27 -20.48 5.75
CA GLY A 742 14.27 -21.43 6.22
C GLY A 742 12.92 -20.80 6.59
N GLU A 743 12.77 -19.48 6.50
CA GLU A 743 11.56 -18.76 6.87
C GLU A 743 10.49 -18.82 5.76
N VAL A 744 9.22 -18.91 6.19
CA VAL A 744 8.04 -18.79 5.35
C VAL A 744 7.25 -17.54 5.80
N ALA A 745 6.95 -16.66 4.86
CA ALA A 745 6.07 -15.52 5.08
C ALA A 745 4.82 -15.65 4.21
N MET A 746 3.69 -15.10 4.69
CA MET A 746 2.43 -15.06 3.97
C MET A 746 2.22 -13.67 3.37
N LEU A 747 1.99 -13.61 2.06
CA LEU A 747 1.65 -12.39 1.33
C LEU A 747 0.18 -12.42 0.94
N THR A 748 -0.59 -11.46 1.41
CA THR A 748 -1.97 -11.25 0.96
C THR A 748 -1.95 -10.69 -0.46
N VAL A 749 -2.64 -11.36 -1.38
CA VAL A 749 -2.69 -10.99 -2.80
C VAL A 749 -4.10 -10.62 -3.26
N THR A 750 -5.12 -10.93 -2.46
CA THR A 750 -6.50 -10.46 -2.68
C THR A 750 -6.77 -9.18 -1.88
N GLY A 751 -7.78 -8.42 -2.26
CA GLY A 751 -7.98 -7.05 -1.79
C GLY A 751 -7.25 -6.05 -2.72
N GLY A 752 -7.50 -4.76 -2.56
CA GLY A 752 -6.82 -3.73 -3.35
C GLY A 752 -7.01 -3.85 -4.86
N GLY A 753 -8.19 -4.28 -5.32
CA GLY A 753 -8.51 -4.49 -6.74
C GLY A 753 -8.43 -5.95 -7.20
N VAL A 754 -7.90 -6.87 -6.41
CA VAL A 754 -7.96 -8.31 -6.67
C VAL A 754 -9.12 -8.92 -5.88
N PRO A 755 -10.16 -9.47 -6.54
CA PRO A 755 -11.31 -10.05 -5.84
C PRO A 755 -10.92 -11.26 -4.97
N ALA A 756 -11.70 -11.51 -3.92
CA ALA A 756 -11.52 -12.71 -3.09
C ALA A 756 -11.70 -14.03 -3.88
N GLY A 757 -12.42 -13.97 -5.02
CA GLY A 757 -12.61 -15.10 -5.93
C GLY A 757 -11.54 -15.29 -7.01
N ALA A 758 -10.48 -14.46 -7.02
CA ALA A 758 -9.39 -14.62 -7.98
C ALA A 758 -8.76 -16.01 -7.88
N LYS A 759 -8.56 -16.66 -9.02
CA LYS A 759 -8.01 -18.01 -9.11
C LYS A 759 -6.49 -18.01 -8.98
N ALA A 760 -5.84 -17.03 -9.59
CA ALA A 760 -4.38 -16.92 -9.60
C ALA A 760 -3.94 -15.44 -9.72
N VAL A 761 -2.68 -15.19 -9.41
CA VAL A 761 -2.01 -13.89 -9.59
C VAL A 761 -0.72 -14.06 -10.38
N ALA A 762 -0.37 -13.02 -11.15
CA ALA A 762 0.95 -12.86 -11.75
C ALA A 762 1.69 -11.76 -10.98
N LEU A 763 2.84 -12.12 -10.40
CA LEU A 763 3.66 -11.26 -9.56
C LEU A 763 5.06 -11.12 -10.17
N ASN A 764 5.58 -9.92 -10.32
CA ASN A 764 7.01 -9.75 -10.53
C ASN A 764 7.69 -9.77 -9.15
N VAL A 765 8.35 -10.88 -8.82
CA VAL A 765 9.01 -11.08 -7.53
C VAL A 765 10.49 -10.80 -7.66
N THR A 766 11.00 -9.89 -6.84
CA THR A 766 12.42 -9.50 -6.83
C THR A 766 13.05 -9.79 -5.48
N VAL A 767 14.14 -10.53 -5.46
CA VAL A 767 15.05 -10.60 -4.30
C VAL A 767 16.07 -9.48 -4.40
N THR A 768 16.36 -8.83 -3.29
CA THR A 768 17.40 -7.80 -3.21
C THR A 768 18.19 -7.86 -1.91
N GLY A 769 19.51 -7.60 -1.99
CA GLY A 769 20.42 -7.63 -0.86
C GLY A 769 20.49 -8.96 -0.11
N PRO A 770 20.47 -10.15 -0.77
CA PRO A 770 20.61 -11.43 -0.08
C PRO A 770 22.01 -11.55 0.53
N THR A 771 22.09 -12.04 1.76
CA THR A 771 23.37 -12.21 2.48
C THR A 771 24.09 -13.53 2.15
N ALA A 772 23.39 -14.46 1.49
CA ALA A 772 23.94 -15.75 1.05
C ALA A 772 23.30 -16.17 -0.27
N GLY A 773 23.91 -17.13 -0.98
CA GLY A 773 23.28 -17.77 -2.13
C GLY A 773 22.12 -18.66 -1.72
N GLY A 774 21.03 -18.63 -2.48
CA GLY A 774 19.81 -19.38 -2.17
C GLY A 774 18.74 -19.28 -3.25
N PHE A 775 17.52 -19.59 -2.86
CA PHE A 775 16.35 -19.51 -3.73
C PHE A 775 15.10 -19.08 -2.94
N LEU A 776 14.14 -18.49 -3.66
CA LEU A 776 12.76 -18.32 -3.16
C LEU A 776 11.84 -19.37 -3.81
N THR A 777 10.83 -19.77 -3.04
CA THR A 777 9.67 -20.52 -3.55
C THR A 777 8.41 -19.73 -3.22
N VAL A 778 7.52 -19.59 -4.21
CA VAL A 778 6.18 -18.99 -4.04
C VAL A 778 5.16 -20.05 -4.39
N TRP A 779 4.15 -20.26 -3.52
CA TRP A 779 3.10 -21.26 -3.74
C TRP A 779 1.80 -20.84 -3.03
N PRO A 780 0.63 -21.47 -3.35
CA PRO A 780 -0.63 -21.15 -2.71
C PRO A 780 -0.58 -21.36 -1.19
N ALA A 781 -1.03 -20.40 -0.38
CA ALA A 781 -1.14 -20.57 1.06
C ALA A 781 -2.07 -21.75 1.40
N GLY A 782 -1.72 -22.52 2.44
CA GLY A 782 -2.45 -23.75 2.80
C GLY A 782 -1.99 -25.02 2.08
N ALA A 783 -1.35 -24.90 0.91
CA ALA A 783 -0.78 -26.04 0.22
C ALA A 783 0.61 -26.42 0.79
N PRO A 784 1.04 -27.69 0.69
CA PRO A 784 2.40 -28.09 1.04
C PRO A 784 3.43 -27.37 0.18
N ARG A 785 4.56 -26.97 0.79
CA ARG A 785 5.65 -26.34 0.04
C ARG A 785 6.21 -27.28 -1.04
N PRO A 786 6.21 -26.89 -2.32
CA PRO A 786 6.79 -27.69 -3.39
C PRO A 786 8.32 -27.71 -3.32
N THR A 787 8.96 -28.65 -4.02
CA THR A 787 10.43 -28.71 -4.17
C THR A 787 10.95 -27.75 -5.22
N ALA A 788 10.07 -27.04 -5.93
CA ALA A 788 10.39 -26.07 -6.98
C ALA A 788 10.96 -24.77 -6.39
N SER A 789 11.82 -24.09 -7.15
CA SER A 789 12.23 -22.71 -6.87
C SER A 789 11.56 -21.76 -7.86
N SER A 790 11.05 -20.63 -7.38
CA SER A 790 10.52 -19.57 -8.25
C SER A 790 11.62 -18.64 -8.75
N LEU A 791 12.67 -18.41 -7.97
CA LEU A 791 13.87 -17.70 -8.39
C LEU A 791 15.10 -18.13 -7.56
N ASN A 792 16.29 -18.00 -8.14
CA ASN A 792 17.58 -18.36 -7.54
C ASN A 792 18.48 -17.11 -7.50
N PHE A 793 19.33 -17.00 -6.49
CA PHE A 793 20.18 -15.84 -6.30
C PHE A 793 21.51 -16.20 -5.62
N VAL A 794 22.50 -15.33 -5.81
CA VAL A 794 23.76 -15.34 -5.06
C VAL A 794 23.81 -14.12 -4.11
N ALA A 795 24.73 -14.14 -3.15
CA ALA A 795 24.89 -13.04 -2.20
C ALA A 795 25.03 -11.68 -2.91
N ASN A 796 24.38 -10.64 -2.39
CA ASN A 796 24.35 -9.26 -2.88
C ASN A 796 23.72 -9.06 -4.29
N GLN A 797 23.09 -10.08 -4.87
CA GLN A 797 22.44 -9.99 -6.17
C GLN A 797 21.01 -9.43 -6.03
N THR A 798 20.57 -8.62 -7.00
CA THR A 798 19.15 -8.28 -7.16
C THR A 798 18.63 -9.04 -8.39
N VAL A 799 17.64 -9.93 -8.17
CA VAL A 799 17.11 -10.83 -9.21
C VAL A 799 15.60 -10.75 -9.23
N PRO A 800 14.98 -10.34 -10.34
CA PRO A 800 13.55 -10.46 -10.59
C PRO A 800 13.20 -11.80 -11.25
N ASN A 801 11.97 -12.25 -11.08
CA ASN A 801 11.34 -13.26 -11.95
C ASN A 801 9.82 -13.05 -11.91
N LEU A 802 9.16 -13.22 -13.04
CA LEU A 802 7.69 -13.31 -13.06
C LEU A 802 7.28 -14.64 -12.43
N VAL A 803 6.30 -14.59 -11.56
CA VAL A 803 5.73 -15.76 -10.85
C VAL A 803 4.22 -15.77 -11.08
N VAL A 804 3.72 -16.86 -11.64
CA VAL A 804 2.28 -17.15 -11.67
C VAL A 804 1.99 -18.14 -10.54
N CYS A 805 1.02 -17.80 -9.70
CA CYS A 805 0.69 -18.61 -8.52
C CYS A 805 -0.83 -18.62 -8.30
N ALA A 806 -1.41 -19.81 -8.07
CA ALA A 806 -2.78 -19.91 -7.62
C ALA A 806 -2.96 -19.18 -6.26
N VAL A 807 -4.14 -18.60 -6.06
CA VAL A 807 -4.47 -17.95 -4.78
C VAL A 807 -4.86 -19.03 -3.78
N GLY A 808 -4.21 -19.06 -2.62
CA GLY A 808 -4.45 -20.02 -1.56
C GLY A 808 -5.32 -19.47 -0.42
N ASP A 809 -5.29 -20.16 0.72
CA ASP A 809 -6.13 -19.88 1.88
C ASP A 809 -6.07 -18.42 2.32
N GLY A 810 -7.26 -17.83 2.49
CA GLY A 810 -7.40 -16.44 2.95
C GLY A 810 -6.91 -15.42 1.92
N GLY A 811 -6.91 -15.75 0.63
CA GLY A 811 -6.48 -14.82 -0.42
C GLY A 811 -4.98 -14.55 -0.42
N ARG A 812 -4.16 -15.56 -0.05
CA ARG A 812 -2.72 -15.40 0.17
C ARG A 812 -1.87 -16.38 -0.65
N VAL A 813 -0.61 -15.98 -0.83
CA VAL A 813 0.46 -16.86 -1.28
C VAL A 813 1.53 -16.96 -0.19
N ALA A 814 2.21 -18.10 -0.13
CA ALA A 814 3.33 -18.33 0.77
C ALA A 814 4.64 -18.06 0.03
N VAL A 815 5.60 -17.43 0.71
CA VAL A 815 6.94 -17.09 0.20
C VAL A 815 7.98 -17.67 1.15
N PHE A 816 8.83 -18.55 0.66
CA PHE A 816 9.91 -19.18 1.41
C PHE A 816 11.27 -18.69 0.93
N SER A 817 12.18 -18.41 1.85
CA SER A 817 13.60 -18.14 1.56
C SER A 817 14.47 -19.28 2.08
N SER A 818 15.36 -19.83 1.23
CA SER A 818 16.13 -21.03 1.55
C SER A 818 17.35 -20.78 2.44
N ALA A 819 17.99 -19.60 2.34
CA ALA A 819 19.26 -19.33 3.02
C ALA A 819 19.52 -17.84 3.24
N GLY A 820 20.33 -17.52 4.24
CA GLY A 820 20.73 -16.17 4.58
C GLY A 820 19.56 -15.29 5.00
N ARG A 821 19.69 -13.99 4.80
CA ARG A 821 18.62 -13.00 4.91
C ARG A 821 18.47 -12.32 3.56
N SER A 822 17.24 -12.17 3.10
CA SER A 822 16.97 -11.52 1.80
C SER A 822 15.74 -10.62 1.89
N HIS A 823 15.82 -9.45 1.28
CA HIS A 823 14.64 -8.63 1.06
C HIS A 823 13.89 -9.12 -0.17
N VAL A 824 12.55 -9.05 -0.07
CA VAL A 824 11.64 -9.45 -1.15
C VAL A 824 10.76 -8.27 -1.50
N VAL A 825 10.66 -8.01 -2.80
CA VAL A 825 9.73 -7.05 -3.40
C VAL A 825 8.79 -7.85 -4.30
N ALA A 826 7.49 -7.59 -4.25
CA ALA A 826 6.51 -8.23 -5.12
C ALA A 826 5.55 -7.18 -5.70
N ASP A 827 5.52 -7.09 -7.02
CA ASP A 827 4.63 -6.22 -7.76
C ASP A 827 3.58 -7.07 -8.49
N LEU A 828 2.30 -6.81 -8.23
CA LEU A 828 1.19 -7.42 -8.97
C LEU A 828 1.15 -6.84 -10.38
N VAL A 829 1.08 -7.70 -11.40
CA VAL A 829 1.02 -7.29 -12.81
C VAL A 829 -0.25 -7.77 -13.51
N ALA A 830 -0.89 -8.82 -12.99
CA ALA A 830 -2.20 -9.30 -13.42
C ALA A 830 -2.80 -10.25 -12.37
N TRP A 831 -4.09 -10.51 -12.49
CA TRP A 831 -4.76 -11.60 -11.78
C TRP A 831 -5.72 -12.34 -12.72
N PHE A 832 -6.15 -13.53 -12.35
CA PHE A 832 -6.99 -14.41 -13.18
C PHE A 832 -8.33 -14.70 -12.47
N ALA A 833 -9.44 -14.52 -13.21
CA ALA A 833 -10.81 -14.57 -12.68
C ALA A 833 -11.42 -15.98 -12.69
#